data_851984ecba46a1fd345f7cc7f1a23e87
#
_entry.id   851984ecba46a1fd345f7cc7f1a23e87
#
_cell.length_a   1.000
_cell.length_b   1.000
_cell.length_c   1.000
_cell.angle_alpha   90.00
_cell.angle_beta   90.00
_cell.angle_gamma   90.00
#
_symmetry.space_group_name_H-M   'P 1'
#
loop_
_entity.id
_entity.type
_entity.pdbx_description
1 polymer ?
#
loop_
_entity_poly.entity_id
_entity_poly.type
_entity_poly.pdbx_seq_one_letter_code
_entity_poly.pdbx_strand_id
1 'polypeptide(L)'
;MLKALYCVFAIAPADAQTSFIPYAERSEFSLAAVGGLDTGLYGYANPALLNYVEGMENAFAWSTAPGRFAPSNQWGLFTALPHLGFGMIRQEGHGRATSEYRLGFSRGDRGFGIGLAAGWAGGETRFFERDSHFALGGFWRPSPRLSAGATLTSTFSLSEREGAFDLALRPFSSEHLTFFGDYASAITGAKDFWSAGAILELRPGIALTGRYFDNRTISLGLRFGLGAADLQTQSRFDQDGEYAFATYAIRLGSQQGNALHTLFPPQPRYLQLDLLGSIRHRRYAFFDKSQTLVELLTLIERARRDPAIKGIAINASGMRANPEMAWELREKLRQFRAYGKRIVVYIDRVDISGYHFASVADYLVLDPAGMIGLQGYLAGQTYFKGALDKLGIGFEEWRFFKYKSMAETYARDAMSDGEREQLQALLDDWYNLAREEISKDRSLQPAVFDHLVDDTTVFLPHEALNAGLVDRLARWHEIDAIIEELEVAPHTLISPTSYPRPMNRRWGARKKVAIVYALGVCAMDTGLHARTLVDDIAEACDEADAVVLRVDSPGGDVLPSDLVAAAVQKCRGQKPVVVSQGFVAASGGYMISMYGDAIVAAPNTITGSIGVIAGWAYNKGLKEKIGLSTDHVQVGRHADLPFGMALPLIGLNLPDRNLSNDEKKRMEHIIRALYADFVAKVASGRDKSIDEIEAIAQGRVWTGQRAVEIGLVDRLGGLEIAINIAKEKAGLPVDVNRAAPISLMRQVQIVVGALV
;
A
#
# COMPACT_ATOMS: atom_id res chain seq x y z
N MET A 1 23.09 9.27 31.70
CA MET A 1 21.64 9.37 31.64
C MET A 1 20.94 8.94 32.96
N LEU A 2 21.24 7.79 33.53
CA LEU A 2 20.64 7.38 34.85
C LEU A 2 20.88 8.36 36.00
N LYS A 3 22.05 9.04 36.12
CA LYS A 3 22.34 10.00 37.18
C LYS A 3 21.62 11.36 37.03
N ALA A 4 21.22 11.73 35.84
CA ALA A 4 20.44 12.98 35.60
C ALA A 4 18.95 12.82 35.93
N LEU A 5 18.42 11.59 35.91
CA LEU A 5 17.05 11.29 36.34
C LEU A 5 16.91 11.31 37.89
N TYR A 6 17.97 10.97 38.61
CA TYR A 6 17.91 10.92 40.09
C TYR A 6 17.76 12.29 40.77
N CYS A 7 18.14 13.38 40.11
CA CYS A 7 18.02 14.74 40.66
C CYS A 7 16.61 15.34 40.57
N VAL A 8 15.64 14.66 39.91
CA VAL A 8 14.26 15.15 39.82
C VAL A 8 13.33 14.60 40.90
N PHE A 9 13.77 13.59 41.64
CA PHE A 9 12.97 12.87 42.65
C PHE A 9 13.53 13.03 44.08
N ALA A 10 13.35 14.19 44.71
CA ALA A 10 13.62 14.37 46.12
C ALA A 10 12.34 14.13 46.94
N ILE A 11 12.45 13.33 47.98
CA ILE A 11 11.40 12.71 48.80
C ILE A 11 10.72 13.74 49.73
N ALA A 12 9.37 13.71 49.82
CA ALA A 12 8.58 14.39 50.83
C ALA A 12 7.53 13.44 51.46
N PRO A 13 7.05 13.67 52.70
CA PRO A 13 6.35 12.67 53.53
C PRO A 13 4.86 12.48 53.19
N ALA A 14 4.29 11.38 53.71
CA ALA A 14 2.98 10.80 53.42
C ALA A 14 1.78 11.64 53.90
N ASP A 15 0.65 11.49 53.22
CA ASP A 15 -0.73 11.96 53.48
C ASP A 15 -1.16 13.28 52.81
N ALA A 16 -0.79 13.56 51.57
CA ALA A 16 -1.40 14.63 50.79
C ALA A 16 -2.28 14.09 49.65
N GLN A 17 -3.50 14.55 49.55
CA GLN A 17 -4.35 14.37 48.36
C GLN A 17 -3.67 15.04 47.17
N THR A 18 -3.65 14.37 46.00
CA THR A 18 -3.03 14.91 44.77
C THR A 18 -4.05 15.70 43.96
N SER A 19 -3.59 16.79 43.32
CA SER A 19 -4.42 17.65 42.47
C SER A 19 -4.90 16.98 41.14
N PHE A 20 -4.51 15.75 40.89
CA PHE A 20 -4.96 14.90 39.78
C PHE A 20 -5.09 13.45 40.24
N ILE A 21 -5.77 12.59 39.47
CA ILE A 21 -5.90 11.17 39.82
C ILE A 21 -4.53 10.50 39.76
N PRO A 22 -4.01 9.91 40.87
CA PRO A 22 -2.69 9.29 40.94
C PRO A 22 -2.57 8.09 39.97
N TYR A 23 -1.31 7.76 39.62
CA TYR A 23 -1.00 6.61 38.75
C TYR A 23 -1.57 5.30 39.34
N ALA A 24 -1.46 5.09 40.63
CA ALA A 24 -2.00 3.91 41.32
C ALA A 24 -3.50 3.70 41.02
N GLU A 25 -4.31 4.76 41.18
CA GLU A 25 -5.76 4.71 40.90
C GLU A 25 -6.09 4.57 39.41
N ARG A 26 -5.36 5.30 38.55
CA ARG A 26 -5.53 5.16 37.08
C ARG A 26 -5.23 3.74 36.58
N SER A 27 -4.23 3.10 37.24
CA SER A 27 -3.77 1.76 36.90
C SER A 27 -4.83 0.66 37.16
N GLU A 28 -5.84 0.96 38.00
CA GLU A 28 -6.95 0.05 38.32
C GLU A 28 -7.86 -0.22 37.10
N PHE A 29 -7.91 0.70 36.13
CA PHE A 29 -8.62 0.50 34.87
C PHE A 29 -7.85 -0.33 33.82
N SER A 30 -6.63 -0.75 34.13
CA SER A 30 -5.75 -1.47 33.21
C SER A 30 -5.38 -2.85 33.76
N LEU A 31 -5.50 -3.90 32.94
CA LEU A 31 -5.12 -5.27 33.29
C LEU A 31 -3.62 -5.41 33.63
N ALA A 32 -2.78 -4.56 33.08
CA ALA A 32 -1.33 -4.62 33.21
C ALA A 32 -0.72 -3.22 33.27
N ALA A 33 0.57 -3.13 33.57
CA ALA A 33 1.34 -1.92 33.40
C ALA A 33 1.23 -1.38 31.99
N VAL A 34 1.28 -0.07 31.86
CA VAL A 34 1.01 0.66 30.60
C VAL A 34 1.92 0.18 29.45
N GLY A 35 3.20 -0.08 29.74
CA GLY A 35 4.15 -0.58 28.73
C GLY A 35 3.92 -2.02 28.28
N GLY A 36 3.23 -2.83 29.09
CA GLY A 36 2.81 -4.19 28.72
C GLY A 36 1.62 -4.22 27.74
N LEU A 37 0.91 -3.10 27.60
CA LEU A 37 -0.26 -2.92 26.74
C LEU A 37 0.09 -2.05 25.54
N ASP A 38 -0.74 -2.12 24.50
CA ASP A 38 -0.49 -1.36 23.27
C ASP A 38 -1.17 0.02 23.28
N THR A 39 -2.22 0.22 24.06
CA THR A 39 -3.07 1.42 23.96
C THR A 39 -3.10 2.31 25.23
N GLY A 40 -2.67 1.80 26.38
CA GLY A 40 -2.51 2.57 27.61
C GLY A 40 -3.69 3.46 28.00
N LEU A 41 -4.92 2.94 28.06
CA LEU A 41 -6.16 3.70 28.23
C LEU A 41 -6.30 4.83 27.20
N TYR A 42 -5.92 4.54 25.94
CA TYR A 42 -6.05 5.50 24.84
C TYR A 42 -5.39 6.85 25.09
N GLY A 43 -4.18 6.82 25.61
CA GLY A 43 -3.39 8.01 25.89
C GLY A 43 -3.65 8.67 27.24
N TYR A 44 -4.68 8.24 27.98
CA TYR A 44 -4.97 8.80 29.31
C TYR A 44 -3.86 8.50 30.32
N ALA A 45 -3.34 7.26 30.31
CA ALA A 45 -2.26 6.86 31.21
C ALA A 45 -0.88 7.27 30.67
N ASN A 46 -0.61 7.07 29.38
CA ASN A 46 0.59 7.52 28.67
C ASN A 46 0.21 8.02 27.28
N PRO A 47 0.25 9.33 26.99
CA PRO A 47 -0.18 9.88 25.72
C PRO A 47 0.68 9.41 24.53
N ALA A 48 1.93 8.99 24.73
CA ALA A 48 2.77 8.48 23.67
C ALA A 48 2.22 7.19 23.04
N LEU A 49 1.45 6.37 23.76
CA LEU A 49 0.88 5.11 23.23
C LEU A 49 -0.24 5.29 22.21
N LEU A 50 -0.71 6.51 21.97
CA LEU A 50 -1.61 6.84 20.86
C LEU A 50 -0.98 6.55 19.48
N ASN A 51 0.35 6.39 19.38
CA ASN A 51 1.04 5.91 18.18
C ASN A 51 0.66 4.46 17.80
N TYR A 52 0.04 3.70 18.70
CA TYR A 52 -0.46 2.33 18.44
C TYR A 52 -1.92 2.29 17.99
N VAL A 53 -2.65 3.38 18.11
CA VAL A 53 -4.05 3.48 17.67
C VAL A 53 -4.10 3.57 16.15
N GLU A 54 -4.76 2.62 15.48
CA GLU A 54 -4.87 2.54 14.02
C GLU A 54 -6.22 3.05 13.46
N GLY A 55 -7.21 3.21 14.30
CA GLY A 55 -8.56 3.65 13.94
C GLY A 55 -9.29 4.26 15.11
N MET A 56 -10.60 4.51 14.97
CA MET A 56 -11.41 4.96 16.09
C MET A 56 -11.61 3.83 17.10
N GLU A 57 -11.25 4.08 18.34
CA GLU A 57 -11.41 3.15 19.47
C GLU A 57 -12.10 3.83 20.64
N ASN A 58 -12.91 3.05 21.36
CA ASN A 58 -13.62 3.50 22.55
C ASN A 58 -13.49 2.46 23.67
N ALA A 59 -13.43 2.90 24.93
CA ALA A 59 -13.51 2.01 26.07
C ALA A 59 -14.35 2.65 27.18
N PHE A 60 -15.15 1.82 27.82
CA PHE A 60 -15.86 2.15 29.05
C PHE A 60 -15.41 1.17 30.14
N ALA A 61 -14.92 1.68 31.26
CA ALA A 61 -14.45 0.87 32.38
C ALA A 61 -15.08 1.35 33.68
N TRP A 62 -15.37 0.41 34.60
CA TRP A 62 -15.91 0.73 35.90
C TRP A 62 -15.43 -0.26 36.98
N SER A 63 -15.34 0.23 38.20
CA SER A 63 -15.05 -0.58 39.39
C SER A 63 -16.31 -0.80 40.23
N THR A 64 -16.40 -1.95 40.86
CA THR A 64 -17.57 -2.37 41.65
C THR A 64 -17.19 -2.67 43.08
N ALA A 65 -18.10 -2.43 44.05
CA ALA A 65 -17.96 -2.92 45.41
C ALA A 65 -18.34 -4.42 45.49
N PRO A 66 -17.91 -5.14 46.55
CA PRO A 66 -18.29 -6.53 46.77
C PRO A 66 -19.80 -6.77 46.67
N GLY A 67 -20.20 -7.80 45.91
CA GLY A 67 -21.56 -8.18 45.70
C GLY A 67 -22.42 -7.28 44.79
N ARG A 68 -21.81 -6.28 44.12
CA ARG A 68 -22.51 -5.39 43.16
C ARG A 68 -21.81 -5.42 41.79
N PHE A 69 -22.58 -5.48 40.73
CA PHE A 69 -22.07 -5.42 39.34
C PHE A 69 -22.10 -3.99 38.77
N ALA A 70 -23.00 -3.15 39.24
CA ALA A 70 -23.16 -1.76 38.80
C ALA A 70 -21.96 -0.88 39.25
N PRO A 71 -21.60 0.18 38.49
CA PRO A 71 -20.58 1.13 38.89
C PRO A 71 -20.83 1.65 40.33
N SER A 72 -19.82 1.57 41.21
CA SER A 72 -19.98 1.97 42.60
C SER A 72 -19.40 3.36 42.88
N ASN A 73 -18.10 3.54 42.68
CA ASN A 73 -17.44 4.78 43.07
C ASN A 73 -16.57 5.38 41.96
N GLN A 74 -16.25 4.59 40.93
CA GLN A 74 -15.35 5.05 39.87
C GLN A 74 -15.68 4.41 38.53
N TRP A 75 -15.70 5.23 37.51
CA TRP A 75 -15.81 4.77 36.10
C TRP A 75 -15.11 5.73 35.16
N GLY A 76 -14.72 5.22 33.97
CA GLY A 76 -14.02 5.99 32.96
C GLY A 76 -14.53 5.70 31.55
N LEU A 77 -14.48 6.74 30.73
CA LEU A 77 -14.77 6.69 29.30
C LEU A 77 -13.54 7.20 28.55
N PHE A 78 -13.09 6.42 27.57
CA PHE A 78 -11.90 6.72 26.80
C PHE A 78 -12.20 6.54 25.31
N THR A 79 -11.74 7.48 24.48
CA THR A 79 -11.85 7.42 23.02
C THR A 79 -10.55 7.87 22.39
N ALA A 80 -10.20 7.26 21.24
CA ALA A 80 -9.01 7.65 20.49
C ALA A 80 -9.21 7.52 18.98
N LEU A 81 -8.52 8.39 18.29
CA LEU A 81 -8.17 8.34 16.87
C LEU A 81 -6.65 8.20 16.75
N PRO A 82 -6.08 7.86 15.59
CA PRO A 82 -4.64 7.86 15.42
C PRO A 82 -4.02 9.18 15.87
N HIS A 83 -3.07 9.09 16.80
CA HIS A 83 -2.35 10.21 17.41
C HIS A 83 -3.17 11.19 18.29
N LEU A 84 -4.46 10.99 18.46
CA LEU A 84 -5.33 11.83 19.26
C LEU A 84 -6.15 10.98 20.24
N GLY A 85 -6.18 11.34 21.51
CA GLY A 85 -6.95 10.63 22.52
C GLY A 85 -7.68 11.58 23.48
N PHE A 86 -8.87 11.19 23.89
CA PHE A 86 -9.62 11.85 24.94
C PHE A 86 -10.08 10.83 25.97
N GLY A 87 -9.98 11.16 27.24
CA GLY A 87 -10.43 10.31 28.33
C GLY A 87 -11.06 11.11 29.47
N MET A 88 -12.00 10.49 30.14
CA MET A 88 -12.64 11.02 31.35
C MET A 88 -12.70 9.92 32.40
N ILE A 89 -12.32 10.23 33.64
CA ILE A 89 -12.54 9.39 34.81
C ILE A 89 -13.43 10.17 35.80
N ARG A 90 -14.53 9.54 36.22
CA ARG A 90 -15.43 10.06 37.22
C ARG A 90 -15.23 9.29 38.53
N GLN A 91 -15.12 10.04 39.62
CA GLN A 91 -14.99 9.52 40.99
C GLN A 91 -16.15 10.05 41.84
N GLU A 92 -16.73 9.17 42.68
CA GLU A 92 -17.81 9.49 43.59
C GLU A 92 -17.43 9.10 45.03
N GLY A 93 -17.66 10.00 45.98
CA GLY A 93 -17.41 9.76 47.41
C GLY A 93 -18.20 10.72 48.27
N HIS A 94 -18.77 10.21 49.41
CA HIS A 94 -19.54 10.98 50.38
C HIS A 94 -20.67 11.79 49.76
N GLY A 95 -21.36 11.25 48.73
CA GLY A 95 -22.45 11.92 48.05
C GLY A 95 -22.00 13.06 47.10
N ARG A 96 -20.73 13.22 46.84
CA ARG A 96 -20.13 14.20 45.91
C ARG A 96 -19.42 13.51 44.79
N ALA A 97 -19.27 14.19 43.63
CA ALA A 97 -18.63 13.63 42.47
C ALA A 97 -17.73 14.64 41.75
N THR A 98 -16.63 14.15 41.21
CA THR A 98 -15.74 14.90 40.33
C THR A 98 -15.44 14.08 39.08
N SER A 99 -15.14 14.77 37.99
CA SER A 99 -14.70 14.16 36.72
C SER A 99 -13.38 14.82 36.30
N GLU A 100 -12.36 14.01 36.04
CA GLU A 100 -11.09 14.44 35.44
C GLU A 100 -11.10 14.10 33.96
N TYR A 101 -10.76 15.06 33.13
CA TYR A 101 -10.69 14.95 31.67
C TYR A 101 -9.25 15.07 31.22
N ARG A 102 -8.86 14.34 30.16
CA ARG A 102 -7.56 14.50 29.49
C ARG A 102 -7.73 14.47 27.98
N LEU A 103 -7.07 15.41 27.30
CA LEU A 103 -6.93 15.43 25.84
C LEU A 103 -5.43 15.27 25.52
N GLY A 104 -5.10 14.23 24.78
CA GLY A 104 -3.72 13.84 24.50
C GLY A 104 -3.42 13.77 23.00
N PHE A 105 -2.16 14.08 22.67
CA PHE A 105 -1.59 13.99 21.33
C PHE A 105 -0.28 13.21 21.38
N SER A 106 0.04 12.53 20.28
CA SER A 106 1.31 11.81 20.16
C SER A 106 2.01 12.05 18.84
N ARG A 107 3.32 11.82 18.84
CA ARG A 107 4.16 11.75 17.64
C ARG A 107 5.23 10.68 17.81
N GLY A 108 5.52 9.96 16.75
CA GLY A 108 6.51 8.89 16.73
C GLY A 108 6.07 7.71 15.87
N ASP A 109 6.75 6.60 16.06
CA ASP A 109 6.42 5.32 15.43
C ASP A 109 6.18 4.24 16.51
N ARG A 110 6.26 2.98 16.15
CA ARG A 110 6.12 1.86 17.12
C ARG A 110 7.39 1.49 17.86
N GLY A 111 8.53 2.05 17.48
CA GLY A 111 9.81 1.87 18.16
C GLY A 111 10.09 2.95 19.20
N PHE A 112 9.65 4.18 18.92
CA PHE A 112 9.81 5.32 19.79
C PHE A 112 8.65 6.30 19.59
N GLY A 113 8.11 6.80 20.70
CA GLY A 113 7.06 7.81 20.64
C GLY A 113 7.10 8.73 21.85
N ILE A 114 6.64 9.96 21.63
CA ILE A 114 6.41 10.96 22.65
C ILE A 114 4.96 11.44 22.58
N GLY A 115 4.43 11.91 23.69
CA GLY A 115 3.08 12.44 23.75
C GLY A 115 2.92 13.49 24.83
N LEU A 116 1.95 14.36 24.61
CA LEU A 116 1.56 15.42 25.53
C LEU A 116 0.05 15.33 25.76
N ALA A 117 -0.39 15.49 27.00
CA ALA A 117 -1.80 15.63 27.33
C ALA A 117 -2.03 16.82 28.25
N ALA A 118 -3.16 17.51 28.05
CA ALA A 118 -3.69 18.49 28.97
C ALA A 118 -4.87 17.89 29.74
N GLY A 119 -4.90 18.09 31.04
CA GLY A 119 -5.96 17.60 31.91
C GLY A 119 -6.62 18.74 32.68
N TRP A 120 -7.91 18.58 32.97
CA TRP A 120 -8.71 19.48 33.79
C TRP A 120 -9.81 18.69 34.50
N ALA A 121 -10.40 19.28 35.53
CA ALA A 121 -11.44 18.65 36.30
C ALA A 121 -12.71 19.51 36.33
N GLY A 122 -13.85 18.84 36.57
CA GLY A 122 -15.17 19.46 36.73
C GLY A 122 -15.97 18.77 37.83
N GLY A 123 -16.97 19.44 38.35
CA GLY A 123 -17.78 18.99 39.51
C GLY A 123 -17.27 19.51 40.83
N GLU A 124 -17.28 18.71 41.89
CA GLU A 124 -16.86 19.09 43.25
C GLU A 124 -15.31 19.11 43.38
N THR A 125 -14.64 19.91 42.52
CA THR A 125 -13.17 19.93 42.38
C THR A 125 -12.48 20.33 43.69
N ARG A 126 -13.07 21.23 44.48
CA ARG A 126 -12.50 21.64 45.77
C ARG A 126 -12.52 20.54 46.83
N PHE A 127 -13.57 19.68 46.84
CA PHE A 127 -13.67 18.57 47.76
C PHE A 127 -12.67 17.47 47.45
N PHE A 128 -12.40 17.24 46.16
CA PHE A 128 -11.42 16.25 45.71
C PHE A 128 -10.04 16.85 45.45
N GLU A 129 -9.82 18.15 45.74
CA GLU A 129 -8.54 18.87 45.53
C GLU A 129 -8.00 18.75 44.08
N ARG A 130 -8.90 18.79 43.07
CA ARG A 130 -8.53 18.62 41.65
C ARG A 130 -8.19 19.94 40.99
N ASP A 131 -7.07 19.97 40.25
CA ASP A 131 -6.59 21.14 39.49
C ASP A 131 -6.24 20.76 38.03
N SER A 132 -6.02 21.77 37.24
CA SER A 132 -5.57 21.58 35.86
C SER A 132 -4.10 21.14 35.84
N HIS A 133 -3.80 20.18 34.97
CA HIS A 133 -2.50 19.54 34.88
C HIS A 133 -2.12 19.18 33.46
N PHE A 134 -0.87 18.79 33.26
CA PHE A 134 -0.40 18.22 32.01
C PHE A 134 0.31 16.89 32.25
N ALA A 135 0.39 16.06 31.22
CA ALA A 135 1.16 14.82 31.22
C ALA A 135 2.07 14.75 30.01
N LEU A 136 3.34 14.48 30.23
CA LEU A 136 4.33 14.16 29.21
C LEU A 136 4.56 12.65 29.24
N GLY A 137 4.42 11.99 28.10
CA GLY A 137 4.64 10.57 27.97
C GLY A 137 5.72 10.25 26.94
N GLY A 138 6.42 9.15 27.17
CA GLY A 138 7.35 8.58 26.20
C GLY A 138 7.34 7.06 26.28
N PHE A 139 7.68 6.41 25.18
CA PHE A 139 8.02 4.98 25.17
C PHE A 139 9.19 4.72 24.22
N TRP A 140 9.91 3.64 24.51
CA TRP A 140 10.99 3.11 23.69
C TRP A 140 10.86 1.59 23.60
N ARG A 141 10.67 1.09 22.38
CA ARG A 141 10.51 -0.31 22.03
C ARG A 141 11.53 -0.68 20.94
N PRO A 142 12.80 -0.93 21.31
CA PRO A 142 13.88 -1.15 20.32
C PRO A 142 13.75 -2.47 19.57
N SER A 143 12.96 -3.37 20.09
CA SER A 143 12.75 -4.69 19.51
C SER A 143 11.35 -5.21 19.83
N PRO A 144 10.91 -6.31 19.19
CA PRO A 144 9.64 -6.98 19.52
C PRO A 144 9.59 -7.54 20.95
N ARG A 145 10.74 -7.59 21.63
CA ARG A 145 10.87 -8.22 22.94
C ARG A 145 10.84 -7.25 24.11
N LEU A 146 11.22 -6.01 23.91
CA LEU A 146 11.43 -5.04 24.99
C LEU A 146 10.56 -3.79 24.79
N SER A 147 9.89 -3.37 25.87
CA SER A 147 9.16 -2.11 25.97
C SER A 147 9.57 -1.40 27.25
N ALA A 148 9.94 -0.13 27.16
CA ALA A 148 10.16 0.76 28.31
C ALA A 148 9.31 2.01 28.10
N GLY A 149 8.63 2.47 29.14
CA GLY A 149 7.80 3.67 29.12
C GLY A 149 8.09 4.59 30.31
N ALA A 150 7.77 5.87 30.14
CA ALA A 150 7.81 6.85 31.21
C ALA A 150 6.70 7.89 31.00
N THR A 151 6.12 8.35 32.13
CA THR A 151 5.12 9.42 32.11
C THR A 151 5.41 10.38 33.27
N LEU A 152 5.42 11.67 33.01
CA LEU A 152 5.45 12.73 34.00
C LEU A 152 4.11 13.46 33.98
N THR A 153 3.38 13.45 35.10
CA THR A 153 2.16 14.25 35.29
C THR A 153 2.47 15.40 36.25
N SER A 154 2.05 16.61 35.96
CA SER A 154 2.30 17.78 36.80
C SER A 154 1.17 18.79 36.71
N THR A 155 0.85 19.49 37.78
CA THR A 155 0.03 20.70 37.73
C THR A 155 0.71 21.77 36.89
N PHE A 156 -0.05 22.70 36.27
CA PHE A 156 0.56 23.82 35.54
C PHE A 156 1.37 24.76 36.44
N SER A 157 1.06 24.78 37.74
CA SER A 157 1.83 25.52 38.74
C SER A 157 3.15 24.85 39.12
N LEU A 158 3.37 23.61 38.66
CA LEU A 158 4.52 22.76 39.02
C LEU A 158 4.61 22.42 40.53
N SER A 159 3.54 22.67 41.27
CA SER A 159 3.48 22.40 42.72
C SER A 159 3.45 20.90 43.03
N GLU A 160 2.78 20.12 42.17
CA GLU A 160 2.68 18.67 42.33
C GLU A 160 3.17 17.97 41.07
N ARG A 161 3.91 16.87 41.26
CA ARG A 161 4.49 16.09 40.18
C ARG A 161 4.48 14.61 40.51
N GLU A 162 4.15 13.79 39.53
CA GLU A 162 4.21 12.33 39.65
C GLU A 162 4.95 11.78 38.41
N GLY A 163 5.97 10.96 38.65
CA GLY A 163 6.68 10.22 37.62
C GLY A 163 6.29 8.74 37.67
N ALA A 164 5.98 8.16 36.54
CA ALA A 164 5.75 6.72 36.40
C ALA A 164 6.69 6.13 35.36
N PHE A 165 7.23 4.94 35.63
CA PHE A 165 8.06 4.14 34.75
C PHE A 165 7.45 2.76 34.59
N ASP A 166 7.56 2.23 33.42
CA ASP A 166 7.13 0.87 33.11
C ASP A 166 8.14 0.13 32.24
N LEU A 167 8.24 -1.19 32.45
CA LEU A 167 9.08 -2.08 31.69
C LEU A 167 8.29 -3.34 31.38
N ALA A 168 8.39 -3.82 30.12
CA ALA A 168 7.79 -5.08 29.75
C ALA A 168 8.68 -5.89 28.80
N LEU A 169 8.58 -7.23 28.92
CA LEU A 169 9.40 -8.19 28.19
C LEU A 169 8.50 -9.26 27.54
N ARG A 170 8.66 -9.48 26.25
CA ARG A 170 8.07 -10.58 25.45
C ARG A 170 9.15 -11.59 25.06
N PRO A 171 9.38 -12.67 25.81
CA PRO A 171 10.49 -13.60 25.57
C PRO A 171 10.47 -14.21 24.15
N PHE A 172 9.27 -14.50 23.65
CA PHE A 172 9.07 -15.13 22.35
C PHE A 172 8.83 -14.14 21.19
N SER A 173 9.04 -12.84 21.40
CA SER A 173 8.73 -11.78 20.41
C SER A 173 7.25 -11.72 19.98
N SER A 174 6.36 -12.40 20.71
CA SER A 174 4.93 -12.53 20.47
C SER A 174 4.12 -12.19 21.72
N GLU A 175 2.82 -12.04 21.60
CA GLU A 175 1.91 -11.69 22.69
C GLU A 175 1.59 -12.87 23.63
N HIS A 176 2.01 -14.09 23.27
CA HIS A 176 1.69 -15.28 24.07
C HIS A 176 2.10 -15.16 25.52
N LEU A 177 3.24 -14.54 25.80
CA LEU A 177 3.70 -14.27 27.16
C LEU A 177 4.34 -12.90 27.21
N THR A 178 3.83 -12.04 28.13
CA THR A 178 4.39 -10.72 28.39
C THR A 178 4.59 -10.57 29.91
N PHE A 179 5.81 -10.40 30.36
CA PHE A 179 6.12 -9.96 31.73
C PHE A 179 6.13 -8.43 31.77
N PHE A 180 5.68 -7.85 32.87
CA PHE A 180 5.67 -6.41 33.04
C PHE A 180 5.91 -6.00 34.48
N GLY A 181 6.37 -4.77 34.66
CA GLY A 181 6.47 -4.10 35.96
C GLY A 181 6.37 -2.59 35.79
N ASP A 182 5.85 -1.93 36.77
CA ASP A 182 5.74 -0.49 36.84
C ASP A 182 6.11 0.04 38.25
N TYR A 183 6.57 1.29 38.26
CA TYR A 183 6.88 2.05 39.46
C TYR A 183 6.44 3.50 39.26
N ALA A 184 5.75 4.04 40.24
CA ALA A 184 5.38 5.45 40.26
C ALA A 184 5.74 6.08 41.59
N SER A 185 6.24 7.32 41.53
CA SER A 185 6.59 8.11 42.70
C SER A 185 6.13 9.55 42.54
N ALA A 186 5.54 10.12 43.56
CA ALA A 186 5.15 11.51 43.58
C ALA A 186 6.17 12.34 44.37
N ILE A 187 6.52 13.53 43.86
CA ILE A 187 7.47 14.45 44.49
C ILE A 187 6.83 15.10 45.72
N THR A 188 5.51 15.16 45.79
CA THR A 188 4.75 15.75 46.88
C THR A 188 3.67 14.78 47.35
N GLY A 189 3.89 14.13 48.49
CA GLY A 189 2.89 13.61 49.39
C GLY A 189 2.19 12.29 49.06
N ALA A 190 2.29 11.70 47.89
CA ALA A 190 1.72 10.38 47.62
C ALA A 190 2.76 9.27 47.89
N LYS A 191 2.27 8.13 48.37
CA LYS A 191 3.10 6.94 48.61
C LYS A 191 3.60 6.36 47.29
N ASP A 192 4.85 5.92 47.29
CA ASP A 192 5.40 5.16 46.16
C ASP A 192 4.51 3.94 45.83
N PHE A 193 4.39 3.65 44.57
CA PHE A 193 3.60 2.54 44.03
C PHE A 193 4.45 1.68 43.12
N TRP A 194 4.34 0.37 43.25
CA TRP A 194 4.87 -0.53 42.25
C TRP A 194 3.97 -1.74 42.06
N SER A 195 4.03 -2.31 40.86
CA SER A 195 3.45 -3.61 40.60
C SER A 195 4.29 -4.41 39.61
N ALA A 196 4.10 -5.73 39.61
CA ALA A 196 4.70 -6.61 38.65
C ALA A 196 3.75 -7.76 38.30
N GLY A 197 3.84 -8.28 37.08
CA GLY A 197 2.92 -9.31 36.65
C GLY A 197 3.25 -9.94 35.29
N ALA A 198 2.30 -10.73 34.82
CA ALA A 198 2.39 -11.36 33.50
C ALA A 198 1.03 -11.42 32.81
N ILE A 199 1.06 -11.31 31.47
CA ILE A 199 -0.07 -11.58 30.59
C ILE A 199 0.24 -12.87 29.84
N LEU A 200 -0.69 -13.82 29.85
CA LEU A 200 -0.66 -15.08 29.08
C LEU A 200 -1.82 -15.09 28.09
N GLU A 201 -1.52 -14.96 26.80
CA GLU A 201 -2.51 -15.15 25.73
C GLU A 201 -2.61 -16.64 25.40
N LEU A 202 -3.66 -17.26 25.93
CA LEU A 202 -3.91 -18.72 25.77
C LEU A 202 -4.27 -19.06 24.33
N ARG A 203 -5.07 -18.22 23.71
CA ARG A 203 -5.56 -18.31 22.33
C ARG A 203 -5.86 -16.89 21.82
N PRO A 204 -5.89 -16.67 20.51
CA PRO A 204 -6.30 -15.39 19.96
C PRO A 204 -7.66 -14.93 20.54
N GLY A 205 -7.66 -13.82 21.28
CA GLY A 205 -8.85 -13.27 21.93
C GLY A 205 -9.08 -13.76 23.37
N ILE A 206 -8.27 -14.66 23.93
CA ILE A 206 -8.39 -15.09 25.32
C ILE A 206 -7.05 -14.90 26.04
N ALA A 207 -7.00 -13.96 26.97
CA ALA A 207 -5.79 -13.72 27.76
C ALA A 207 -6.08 -13.68 29.25
N LEU A 208 -5.17 -14.24 30.03
CA LEU A 208 -5.13 -14.18 31.50
C LEU A 208 -4.05 -13.20 31.93
N THR A 209 -4.31 -12.45 32.98
CA THR A 209 -3.34 -11.54 33.60
C THR A 209 -3.27 -11.81 35.09
N GLY A 210 -2.06 -11.94 35.61
CA GLY A 210 -1.76 -11.92 37.04
C GLY A 210 -0.89 -10.70 37.37
N ARG A 211 -1.25 -9.95 38.42
CA ARG A 211 -0.50 -8.74 38.85
C ARG A 211 -0.42 -8.68 40.36
N TYR A 212 0.78 -8.46 40.88
CA TYR A 212 1.08 -8.29 42.29
C TYR A 212 1.48 -6.82 42.57
N PHE A 213 1.04 -6.27 43.71
CA PHE A 213 1.20 -4.87 44.08
C PHE A 213 2.02 -4.69 45.36
N ASP A 214 2.55 -3.49 45.53
CA ASP A 214 3.34 -3.05 46.68
C ASP A 214 2.66 -3.25 48.05
N ASN A 215 1.33 -3.13 48.07
CA ASN A 215 0.49 -3.33 49.26
C ASN A 215 0.11 -4.80 49.49
N ARG A 216 0.83 -5.75 48.87
CA ARG A 216 0.64 -7.21 48.95
C ARG A 216 -0.70 -7.71 48.43
N THR A 217 -1.42 -6.90 47.66
CA THR A 217 -2.64 -7.34 46.99
C THR A 217 -2.32 -8.02 45.64
N ILE A 218 -3.19 -8.89 45.19
CA ILE A 218 -3.09 -9.60 43.90
C ILE A 218 -4.30 -9.27 43.06
N SER A 219 -4.08 -9.10 41.76
CA SER A 219 -5.15 -8.99 40.78
C SER A 219 -5.07 -10.14 39.77
N LEU A 220 -6.24 -10.73 39.48
CA LEU A 220 -6.43 -11.73 38.43
C LEU A 220 -7.37 -11.16 37.40
N GLY A 221 -6.91 -11.09 36.14
CA GLY A 221 -7.67 -10.51 35.03
C GLY A 221 -7.93 -11.52 33.92
N LEU A 222 -9.04 -11.36 33.26
CA LEU A 222 -9.43 -12.08 32.05
C LEU A 222 -9.82 -11.11 30.96
N ARG A 223 -9.29 -11.30 29.77
CA ARG A 223 -9.70 -10.61 28.56
C ARG A 223 -10.35 -11.60 27.59
N PHE A 224 -11.50 -11.19 27.03
CA PHE A 224 -12.27 -11.96 26.06
C PHE A 224 -12.60 -11.11 24.86
N GLY A 225 -11.86 -11.30 23.77
CA GLY A 225 -12.06 -10.59 22.49
C GLY A 225 -13.17 -11.20 21.66
N LEU A 226 -14.02 -10.36 21.10
CA LEU A 226 -15.13 -10.71 20.21
C LEU A 226 -14.96 -10.12 18.80
N GLY A 227 -13.71 -9.89 18.38
CA GLY A 227 -13.41 -9.19 17.14
C GLY A 227 -13.42 -7.67 17.33
N ALA A 228 -14.49 -6.98 16.94
CA ALA A 228 -14.63 -5.52 17.09
C ALA A 228 -14.91 -5.06 18.53
N ALA A 229 -15.18 -5.98 19.44
CA ALA A 229 -15.39 -5.74 20.85
C ALA A 229 -14.44 -6.57 21.71
N ASP A 230 -14.16 -6.11 22.91
CA ASP A 230 -13.30 -6.78 23.90
C ASP A 230 -13.92 -6.56 25.28
N LEU A 231 -14.06 -7.64 26.02
CA LEU A 231 -14.55 -7.64 27.39
C LEU A 231 -13.37 -7.94 28.33
N GLN A 232 -13.21 -7.12 29.34
CA GLN A 232 -12.16 -7.30 30.34
C GLN A 232 -12.76 -7.33 31.73
N THR A 233 -12.27 -8.22 32.56
CA THR A 233 -12.55 -8.24 33.99
C THR A 233 -11.28 -8.44 34.78
N GLN A 234 -11.18 -7.80 35.93
CA GLN A 234 -10.06 -7.89 36.82
C GLN A 234 -10.58 -7.91 38.27
N SER A 235 -10.36 -8.99 38.96
CA SER A 235 -10.70 -9.14 40.39
C SER A 235 -9.45 -8.91 41.26
N ARG A 236 -9.58 -8.06 42.26
CA ARG A 236 -8.50 -7.76 43.22
C ARG A 236 -8.78 -8.46 44.55
N PHE A 237 -7.74 -9.03 45.08
CA PHE A 237 -7.72 -9.74 46.36
C PHE A 237 -6.75 -9.03 47.31
N ASP A 238 -7.13 -8.90 48.57
CA ASP A 238 -6.29 -8.30 49.62
C ASP A 238 -5.13 -9.24 50.06
N GLN A 239 -4.37 -8.80 51.06
CA GLN A 239 -3.25 -9.58 51.57
C GLN A 239 -3.64 -10.89 52.28
N ASP A 240 -4.90 -11.04 52.69
CA ASP A 240 -5.45 -12.23 53.35
C ASP A 240 -6.15 -13.15 52.32
N GLY A 241 -6.17 -12.73 51.03
CA GLY A 241 -6.79 -13.47 49.93
C GLY A 241 -8.31 -13.22 49.81
N GLU A 242 -8.84 -12.27 50.58
CA GLU A 242 -10.24 -11.92 50.50
C GLU A 242 -10.52 -11.01 49.27
N TYR A 243 -11.69 -11.20 48.67
CA TYR A 243 -12.11 -10.41 47.53
C TYR A 243 -12.37 -8.96 47.90
N ALA A 244 -11.62 -8.01 47.33
CA ALA A 244 -11.74 -6.59 47.60
C ALA A 244 -12.73 -5.89 46.63
N PHE A 245 -12.48 -5.96 45.32
CA PHE A 245 -13.34 -5.36 44.30
C PHE A 245 -13.03 -5.96 42.91
N ALA A 246 -13.86 -5.66 41.93
CA ALA A 246 -13.56 -5.96 40.52
C ALA A 246 -13.67 -4.73 39.64
N THR A 247 -12.84 -4.68 38.61
CA THR A 247 -12.92 -3.71 37.51
C THR A 247 -13.32 -4.44 36.24
N TYR A 248 -14.27 -3.86 35.52
CA TYR A 248 -14.75 -4.33 34.22
C TYR A 248 -14.45 -3.28 33.16
N ALA A 249 -14.21 -3.73 31.93
CA ALA A 249 -14.10 -2.82 30.81
C ALA A 249 -14.70 -3.45 29.55
N ILE A 250 -15.36 -2.61 28.78
CA ILE A 250 -15.83 -2.92 27.42
C ILE A 250 -15.05 -2.02 26.48
N ARG A 251 -14.40 -2.60 25.48
CA ARG A 251 -13.68 -1.88 24.45
C ARG A 251 -14.33 -2.14 23.09
N LEU A 252 -14.43 -1.10 22.28
CA LEU A 252 -15.00 -1.15 20.93
C LEU A 252 -13.99 -0.47 19.97
N GLY A 253 -13.72 -1.08 18.83
CA GLY A 253 -12.83 -0.50 17.83
C GLY A 253 -12.03 -1.53 17.06
N SER A 254 -10.70 -1.36 17.03
CA SER A 254 -9.81 -2.21 16.23
C SER A 254 -9.96 -3.68 16.59
N GLN A 255 -10.01 -4.51 15.57
CA GLN A 255 -10.30 -5.92 15.75
C GLN A 255 -9.22 -6.65 16.52
N GLN A 256 -9.63 -7.19 17.64
CA GLN A 256 -8.87 -8.12 18.47
C GLN A 256 -9.09 -9.55 17.99
N GLY A 257 -8.28 -10.51 18.47
CA GLY A 257 -8.58 -11.93 18.27
C GLY A 257 -10.02 -12.23 18.68
N ASN A 258 -10.71 -13.10 17.94
CA ASN A 258 -12.08 -13.47 18.25
C ASN A 258 -12.10 -14.81 18.96
N ALA A 259 -12.34 -14.79 20.27
CA ALA A 259 -12.39 -15.97 21.12
C ALA A 259 -13.49 -16.96 20.68
N LEU A 260 -14.63 -16.45 20.20
CA LEU A 260 -15.70 -17.31 19.69
C LEU A 260 -15.26 -18.09 18.46
N HIS A 261 -14.53 -17.47 17.53
CA HIS A 261 -13.98 -18.15 16.36
C HIS A 261 -12.91 -19.18 16.73
N THR A 262 -12.26 -19.00 17.86
CA THR A 262 -11.25 -19.94 18.37
C THR A 262 -11.90 -21.15 19.05
N LEU A 263 -12.99 -20.93 19.78
CA LEU A 263 -13.72 -21.98 20.48
C LEU A 263 -14.72 -22.71 19.56
N PHE A 264 -15.33 -21.98 18.66
CA PHE A 264 -16.33 -22.46 17.69
C PHE A 264 -15.85 -22.02 16.30
N PRO A 265 -15.18 -22.89 15.52
CA PRO A 265 -14.72 -22.52 14.18
C PRO A 265 -15.86 -21.93 13.36
N PRO A 266 -15.68 -20.77 12.75
CA PRO A 266 -16.69 -20.18 11.92
C PRO A 266 -17.02 -21.07 10.73
N GLN A 267 -18.25 -20.92 10.19
CA GLN A 267 -18.59 -21.56 8.92
C GLN A 267 -17.56 -21.18 7.85
N PRO A 268 -17.27 -22.08 6.91
CA PRO A 268 -16.41 -21.78 5.77
C PRO A 268 -16.86 -20.48 5.08
N ARG A 269 -15.90 -19.65 4.69
CA ARG A 269 -16.18 -18.34 4.10
C ARG A 269 -15.60 -18.24 2.70
N TYR A 270 -16.32 -17.55 1.84
CA TYR A 270 -15.84 -17.10 0.56
C TYR A 270 -15.70 -15.58 0.57
N LEU A 271 -14.55 -15.06 0.13
CA LEU A 271 -14.36 -13.63 -0.04
C LEU A 271 -14.99 -13.21 -1.36
N GLN A 272 -15.98 -12.34 -1.32
CA GLN A 272 -16.58 -11.74 -2.51
C GLN A 272 -15.71 -10.56 -2.98
N LEU A 273 -15.31 -10.56 -4.24
CA LEU A 273 -14.59 -9.47 -4.89
C LEU A 273 -15.37 -8.97 -6.10
N ASP A 274 -15.78 -7.71 -6.06
CA ASP A 274 -16.41 -7.04 -7.20
C ASP A 274 -15.35 -6.20 -7.93
N LEU A 275 -14.80 -6.71 -9.04
CA LEU A 275 -13.81 -6.04 -9.87
C LEU A 275 -14.48 -5.14 -10.93
N LEU A 276 -15.43 -4.31 -10.48
CA LEU A 276 -16.18 -3.41 -11.35
C LEU A 276 -15.38 -2.12 -11.63
N GLY A 277 -15.21 -1.76 -12.89
CA GLY A 277 -14.53 -0.52 -13.29
C GLY A 277 -13.02 -0.64 -13.39
N SER A 278 -12.31 0.48 -13.23
CA SER A 278 -10.87 0.55 -13.48
C SER A 278 -10.06 0.15 -12.26
N ILE A 279 -9.13 -0.79 -12.46
CA ILE A 279 -8.05 -1.09 -11.51
C ILE A 279 -6.88 -0.14 -11.83
N ARG A 280 -6.31 0.48 -10.81
CA ARG A 280 -5.29 1.52 -10.95
C ARG A 280 -4.05 1.21 -10.11
N HIS A 281 -2.94 1.86 -10.42
CA HIS A 281 -1.74 1.83 -9.58
C HIS A 281 -1.98 2.57 -8.27
N ARG A 282 -2.61 3.75 -8.32
CA ARG A 282 -2.94 4.59 -7.17
C ARG A 282 -4.27 5.33 -7.38
N ARG A 283 -4.85 5.85 -6.30
CA ARG A 283 -5.98 6.78 -6.35
C ARG A 283 -5.48 8.19 -6.63
N TYR A 284 -6.25 8.93 -7.43
CA TYR A 284 -5.88 10.30 -7.84
C TYR A 284 -6.65 11.41 -7.13
N ALA A 285 -7.74 11.07 -6.40
CA ALA A 285 -8.58 12.04 -5.70
C ALA A 285 -9.10 11.48 -4.37
N PHE A 286 -9.47 12.38 -3.45
CA PHE A 286 -9.98 12.04 -2.11
C PHE A 286 -11.21 11.12 -2.13
N PHE A 287 -12.09 11.28 -3.13
CA PHE A 287 -13.31 10.49 -3.29
C PHE A 287 -13.20 9.44 -4.39
N ASP A 288 -12.00 9.16 -4.89
CA ASP A 288 -11.78 8.11 -5.87
C ASP A 288 -12.00 6.74 -5.20
N LYS A 289 -13.05 6.05 -5.64
CA LYS A 289 -13.43 4.70 -5.16
C LYS A 289 -12.78 3.58 -5.99
N SER A 290 -11.91 3.89 -6.94
CA SER A 290 -11.24 2.87 -7.73
C SER A 290 -10.41 1.95 -6.84
N GLN A 291 -10.36 0.67 -7.22
CA GLN A 291 -9.52 -0.32 -6.56
C GLN A 291 -8.08 -0.17 -7.05
N THR A 292 -7.12 -0.35 -6.14
CA THR A 292 -5.71 -0.36 -6.53
C THR A 292 -5.16 -1.77 -6.56
N LEU A 293 -4.19 -1.99 -7.46
CA LEU A 293 -3.52 -3.29 -7.59
C LEU A 293 -2.95 -3.77 -6.25
N VAL A 294 -2.27 -2.90 -5.50
CA VAL A 294 -1.68 -3.23 -4.20
C VAL A 294 -2.73 -3.66 -3.17
N GLU A 295 -3.89 -2.99 -3.13
CA GLU A 295 -4.98 -3.36 -2.23
C GLU A 295 -5.53 -4.74 -2.57
N LEU A 296 -5.75 -5.04 -3.85
CA LEU A 296 -6.23 -6.35 -4.31
C LEU A 296 -5.22 -7.46 -4.01
N LEU A 297 -3.94 -7.29 -4.35
CA LEU A 297 -2.88 -8.25 -4.05
C LEU A 297 -2.79 -8.53 -2.54
N THR A 298 -2.84 -7.47 -1.72
CA THR A 298 -2.81 -7.58 -0.26
C THR A 298 -4.04 -8.31 0.29
N LEU A 299 -5.22 -8.02 -0.26
CA LEU A 299 -6.47 -8.63 0.17
C LEU A 299 -6.50 -10.14 -0.16
N ILE A 300 -6.10 -10.51 -1.39
CA ILE A 300 -6.01 -11.91 -1.81
C ILE A 300 -4.97 -12.65 -0.96
N GLU A 301 -3.82 -12.02 -0.66
CA GLU A 301 -2.80 -12.62 0.21
C GLU A 301 -3.31 -12.88 1.63
N ARG A 302 -4.06 -11.94 2.18
CA ARG A 302 -4.69 -12.13 3.51
C ARG A 302 -5.69 -13.29 3.48
N ALA A 303 -6.54 -13.32 2.44
CA ALA A 303 -7.50 -14.41 2.25
C ALA A 303 -6.81 -15.76 2.05
N ARG A 304 -5.66 -15.78 1.36
CA ARG A 304 -4.85 -16.99 1.17
C ARG A 304 -4.38 -17.59 2.50
N ARG A 305 -3.96 -16.72 3.44
CA ARG A 305 -3.43 -17.14 4.76
C ARG A 305 -4.51 -17.43 5.80
N ASP A 306 -5.72 -16.93 5.61
CA ASP A 306 -6.82 -17.12 6.57
C ASP A 306 -7.43 -18.51 6.41
N PRO A 307 -7.32 -19.41 7.40
CA PRO A 307 -7.88 -20.77 7.32
C PRO A 307 -9.42 -20.79 7.26
N ALA A 308 -10.11 -19.72 7.67
CA ALA A 308 -11.55 -19.60 7.58
C ALA A 308 -12.04 -19.29 6.16
N ILE A 309 -11.16 -18.77 5.29
CA ILE A 309 -11.46 -18.54 3.88
C ILE A 309 -11.18 -19.79 3.09
N LYS A 310 -12.20 -20.37 2.47
CA LYS A 310 -12.10 -21.55 1.60
C LYS A 310 -11.97 -21.21 0.13
N GLY A 311 -12.48 -20.04 -0.27
CA GLY A 311 -12.43 -19.61 -1.65
C GLY A 311 -12.65 -18.11 -1.82
N ILE A 312 -12.58 -17.70 -3.07
CA ILE A 312 -12.89 -16.34 -3.53
C ILE A 312 -13.95 -16.44 -4.63
N ALA A 313 -15.00 -15.61 -4.52
CA ALA A 313 -15.98 -15.39 -5.57
C ALA A 313 -15.75 -14.02 -6.21
N ILE A 314 -15.41 -13.99 -7.49
CA ILE A 314 -15.01 -12.77 -8.21
C ILE A 314 -16.08 -12.41 -9.23
N ASN A 315 -16.64 -11.21 -9.11
CA ASN A 315 -17.40 -10.59 -10.18
C ASN A 315 -16.44 -9.78 -11.06
N ALA A 316 -16.13 -10.29 -12.24
CA ALA A 316 -15.24 -9.65 -13.20
C ALA A 316 -16.01 -8.93 -14.33
N SER A 317 -17.34 -8.79 -14.22
CA SER A 317 -18.14 -8.07 -15.19
C SER A 317 -17.75 -6.59 -15.26
N GLY A 318 -17.37 -6.11 -16.45
CA GLY A 318 -16.94 -4.72 -16.62
C GLY A 318 -15.58 -4.38 -15.97
N MET A 319 -14.76 -5.37 -15.63
CA MET A 319 -13.37 -5.17 -15.18
C MET A 319 -12.57 -4.45 -16.26
N ARG A 320 -11.88 -3.39 -15.87
CA ARG A 320 -10.93 -2.66 -16.73
C ARG A 320 -9.58 -2.59 -16.04
N ALA A 321 -8.63 -3.33 -16.55
CA ALA A 321 -7.26 -3.35 -16.08
C ALA A 321 -6.30 -3.34 -17.26
N ASN A 322 -5.11 -2.76 -17.08
CA ASN A 322 -4.06 -2.98 -18.05
C ASN A 322 -3.72 -4.48 -18.12
N PRO A 323 -3.30 -5.00 -19.26
CA PRO A 323 -3.00 -6.44 -19.41
C PRO A 323 -2.02 -6.98 -18.38
N GLU A 324 -1.00 -6.21 -18.00
CA GLU A 324 -0.05 -6.65 -16.99
C GLU A 324 -0.68 -6.71 -15.58
N MET A 325 -1.57 -5.77 -15.22
CA MET A 325 -2.28 -5.82 -13.93
C MET A 325 -3.21 -7.04 -13.85
N ALA A 326 -3.91 -7.33 -14.95
CA ALA A 326 -4.75 -8.51 -15.06
C ALA A 326 -3.91 -9.78 -14.88
N TRP A 327 -2.74 -9.84 -15.51
CA TRP A 327 -1.80 -10.95 -15.36
C TRP A 327 -1.24 -11.06 -13.92
N GLU A 328 -0.85 -9.95 -13.29
CA GLU A 328 -0.38 -9.94 -11.89
C GLU A 328 -1.46 -10.47 -10.92
N LEU A 329 -2.72 -10.05 -11.11
CA LEU A 329 -3.84 -10.56 -10.31
C LEU A 329 -4.10 -12.05 -10.57
N ARG A 330 -4.01 -12.48 -11.83
CA ARG A 330 -4.12 -13.88 -12.22
C ARG A 330 -3.05 -14.73 -11.54
N GLU A 331 -1.79 -14.29 -11.53
CA GLU A 331 -0.70 -15.00 -10.84
C GLU A 331 -0.93 -15.07 -9.32
N LYS A 332 -1.47 -14.01 -8.73
CA LYS A 332 -1.86 -14.02 -7.32
C LYS A 332 -2.97 -15.01 -7.02
N LEU A 333 -3.95 -15.11 -7.91
CA LEU A 333 -5.01 -16.10 -7.82
C LEU A 333 -4.48 -17.53 -8.01
N ARG A 334 -3.51 -17.77 -8.90
CA ARG A 334 -2.84 -19.07 -9.03
C ARG A 334 -2.13 -19.48 -7.73
N GLN A 335 -1.46 -18.54 -7.05
CA GLN A 335 -0.88 -18.80 -5.73
C GLN A 335 -1.96 -19.13 -4.69
N PHE A 336 -3.12 -18.47 -4.74
CA PHE A 336 -4.26 -18.74 -3.88
C PHE A 336 -4.81 -20.15 -4.11
N ARG A 337 -4.99 -20.56 -5.37
CA ARG A 337 -5.40 -21.90 -5.77
C ARG A 337 -4.40 -22.98 -5.32
N ALA A 338 -3.11 -22.72 -5.46
CA ALA A 338 -2.05 -23.65 -5.02
C ALA A 338 -2.06 -23.92 -3.51
N TYR A 339 -2.70 -23.04 -2.72
CA TYR A 339 -2.96 -23.27 -1.29
C TYR A 339 -4.18 -24.14 -0.99
N GLY A 340 -4.79 -24.73 -2.04
CA GLY A 340 -5.98 -25.59 -1.94
C GLY A 340 -7.29 -24.82 -1.75
N LYS A 341 -7.32 -23.54 -2.13
CA LYS A 341 -8.49 -22.69 -2.02
C LYS A 341 -9.13 -22.46 -3.39
N ARG A 342 -10.46 -22.47 -3.44
CA ARG A 342 -11.23 -22.43 -4.68
C ARG A 342 -11.43 -21.01 -5.19
N ILE A 343 -11.43 -20.88 -6.51
CA ILE A 343 -11.69 -19.61 -7.22
C ILE A 343 -12.93 -19.80 -8.09
N VAL A 344 -13.96 -19.02 -7.82
CA VAL A 344 -15.16 -18.92 -8.66
C VAL A 344 -15.15 -17.54 -9.33
N VAL A 345 -15.22 -17.50 -10.65
CA VAL A 345 -15.24 -16.24 -11.40
C VAL A 345 -16.53 -16.16 -12.20
N TYR A 346 -17.19 -15.00 -12.11
CA TYR A 346 -18.33 -14.66 -12.95
C TYR A 346 -17.93 -13.59 -13.97
N ILE A 347 -18.34 -13.80 -15.22
CA ILE A 347 -18.15 -12.89 -16.34
C ILE A 347 -19.48 -12.66 -17.09
N ASP A 348 -19.59 -11.52 -17.74
CA ASP A 348 -20.72 -11.20 -18.64
C ASP A 348 -20.26 -11.08 -20.11
N ARG A 349 -19.43 -10.10 -20.42
CA ARG A 349 -18.86 -9.84 -21.74
C ARG A 349 -17.36 -9.64 -21.61
N VAL A 350 -16.61 -10.50 -22.25
CA VAL A 350 -15.15 -10.44 -22.18
C VAL A 350 -14.55 -10.65 -23.58
N ASP A 351 -13.43 -9.96 -23.83
CA ASP A 351 -12.52 -10.24 -24.92
C ASP A 351 -11.49 -11.30 -24.52
N ILE A 352 -10.55 -11.62 -25.40
CA ILE A 352 -9.49 -12.59 -25.16
C ILE A 352 -8.67 -12.23 -23.90
N SER A 353 -8.42 -10.96 -23.62
CA SER A 353 -7.67 -10.50 -22.45
C SER A 353 -8.45 -10.70 -21.14
N GLY A 354 -9.73 -10.35 -21.14
CA GLY A 354 -10.64 -10.59 -20.03
C GLY A 354 -10.87 -12.09 -19.78
N TYR A 355 -10.99 -12.88 -20.86
CA TYR A 355 -11.10 -14.33 -20.75
C TYR A 355 -9.80 -14.98 -20.24
N HIS A 356 -8.64 -14.47 -20.67
CA HIS A 356 -7.35 -14.91 -20.14
C HIS A 356 -7.27 -14.70 -18.62
N PHE A 357 -7.71 -13.55 -18.11
CA PHE A 357 -7.82 -13.33 -16.66
C PHE A 357 -8.77 -14.33 -16.01
N ALA A 358 -9.99 -14.48 -16.55
CA ALA A 358 -11.05 -15.28 -15.94
C ALA A 358 -10.77 -16.79 -15.94
N SER A 359 -10.02 -17.28 -16.93
CA SER A 359 -9.72 -18.71 -17.13
C SER A 359 -8.93 -19.34 -15.96
N VAL A 360 -8.32 -18.53 -15.06
CA VAL A 360 -7.67 -19.03 -13.84
C VAL A 360 -8.63 -19.66 -12.83
N ALA A 361 -9.94 -19.47 -13.01
CA ALA A 361 -10.98 -19.98 -12.12
C ALA A 361 -11.00 -21.51 -12.07
N ASP A 362 -11.27 -22.06 -10.90
CA ASP A 362 -11.64 -23.48 -10.75
C ASP A 362 -13.08 -23.71 -11.24
N TYR A 363 -13.91 -22.66 -11.20
CA TYR A 363 -15.28 -22.68 -11.68
C TYR A 363 -15.63 -21.34 -12.32
N LEU A 364 -15.84 -21.33 -13.63
CA LEU A 364 -16.10 -20.14 -14.43
C LEU A 364 -17.57 -20.07 -14.83
N VAL A 365 -18.24 -18.99 -14.46
CA VAL A 365 -19.67 -18.75 -14.70
C VAL A 365 -19.83 -17.62 -15.70
N LEU A 366 -20.60 -17.85 -16.75
CA LEU A 366 -20.98 -16.85 -17.74
C LEU A 366 -22.46 -16.47 -17.57
N ASP A 367 -22.74 -15.16 -17.65
CA ASP A 367 -24.12 -14.66 -17.70
C ASP A 367 -24.91 -15.28 -18.84
N PRO A 368 -26.17 -15.73 -18.63
CA PRO A 368 -27.00 -16.32 -19.69
C PRO A 368 -27.30 -15.40 -20.90
N ALA A 369 -27.06 -14.09 -20.75
CA ALA A 369 -27.13 -13.09 -21.83
C ALA A 369 -25.75 -12.51 -22.18
N GLY A 370 -24.68 -13.15 -21.74
CA GLY A 370 -23.31 -12.75 -21.96
C GLY A 370 -22.76 -13.20 -23.32
N MET A 371 -21.45 -12.97 -23.51
CA MET A 371 -20.70 -13.49 -24.65
C MET A 371 -19.19 -13.50 -24.40
N ILE A 372 -18.46 -14.36 -25.08
CA ILE A 372 -17.01 -14.40 -25.06
C ILE A 372 -16.48 -14.11 -26.47
N GLY A 373 -15.65 -13.07 -26.61
CA GLY A 373 -14.95 -12.74 -27.84
C GLY A 373 -13.51 -13.19 -27.83
N LEU A 374 -13.16 -14.21 -28.62
CA LEU A 374 -11.78 -14.71 -28.75
C LEU A 374 -11.18 -14.27 -30.08
N GLN A 375 -11.24 -12.97 -30.43
CA GLN A 375 -10.83 -12.46 -31.75
C GLN A 375 -9.30 -12.34 -31.93
N GLY A 376 -8.50 -12.80 -30.95
CA GLY A 376 -7.06 -12.63 -30.98
C GLY A 376 -6.62 -11.20 -30.64
N TYR A 377 -5.41 -10.85 -31.04
CA TYR A 377 -4.80 -9.53 -30.78
C TYR A 377 -4.52 -8.80 -32.08
N LEU A 378 -4.68 -7.47 -32.07
CA LEU A 378 -4.43 -6.61 -33.22
C LEU A 378 -3.67 -5.38 -32.79
N ALA A 379 -2.64 -5.00 -33.54
CA ALA A 379 -1.98 -3.71 -33.46
C ALA A 379 -2.05 -3.01 -34.81
N GLY A 380 -2.49 -1.76 -34.82
CA GLY A 380 -2.61 -0.96 -36.04
C GLY A 380 -2.55 0.53 -35.74
N GLN A 381 -2.24 1.33 -36.76
CA GLN A 381 -2.12 2.77 -36.65
C GLN A 381 -2.82 3.46 -37.80
N THR A 382 -3.31 4.68 -37.58
CA THR A 382 -3.78 5.58 -38.61
C THR A 382 -2.65 6.47 -39.08
N TYR A 383 -2.43 6.57 -40.37
CA TYR A 383 -1.39 7.39 -41.00
C TYR A 383 -1.95 8.72 -41.47
N PHE A 384 -1.33 9.82 -41.05
CA PHE A 384 -1.82 11.18 -41.33
C PHE A 384 -1.05 11.90 -42.42
N LYS A 385 0.04 11.31 -42.98
CA LYS A 385 0.86 11.98 -43.99
C LYS A 385 0.04 12.51 -45.14
N GLY A 386 -0.85 11.71 -45.73
CA GLY A 386 -1.69 12.17 -46.83
C GLY A 386 -2.67 13.28 -46.47
N ALA A 387 -3.18 13.29 -45.24
CA ALA A 387 -4.01 14.39 -44.71
C ALA A 387 -3.18 15.67 -44.48
N LEU A 388 -1.99 15.55 -43.90
CA LEU A 388 -1.07 16.66 -43.69
C LEU A 388 -0.64 17.30 -45.02
N ASP A 389 -0.30 16.49 -46.02
CA ASP A 389 0.04 16.96 -47.38
C ASP A 389 -1.12 17.70 -48.01
N LYS A 390 -2.37 17.20 -47.91
CA LYS A 390 -3.57 17.89 -48.39
C LYS A 390 -3.82 19.22 -47.70
N LEU A 391 -3.57 19.28 -46.40
CA LEU A 391 -3.68 20.52 -45.60
C LEU A 391 -2.56 21.51 -45.92
N GLY A 392 -1.44 21.08 -46.45
CA GLY A 392 -0.25 21.91 -46.66
C GLY A 392 0.62 22.00 -45.41
N ILE A 393 0.67 20.95 -44.61
CA ILE A 393 1.56 20.76 -43.48
C ILE A 393 2.64 19.79 -43.89
N GLY A 394 3.91 20.20 -43.83
CA GLY A 394 5.05 19.32 -43.98
C GLY A 394 5.44 18.68 -42.66
N PHE A 395 5.90 17.43 -42.73
CA PHE A 395 6.46 16.74 -41.58
C PHE A 395 7.74 16.00 -42.00
N GLU A 396 8.84 16.23 -41.26
CA GLU A 396 10.08 15.46 -41.40
C GLU A 396 10.32 14.64 -40.17
N GLU A 397 10.58 13.36 -40.38
CA GLU A 397 10.99 12.42 -39.33
C GLU A 397 12.52 12.34 -39.30
N TRP A 398 13.10 12.55 -38.12
CA TRP A 398 14.52 12.32 -37.87
C TRP A 398 14.71 11.04 -37.11
N ARG A 399 14.63 9.95 -37.83
CA ARG A 399 14.83 8.59 -37.38
C ARG A 399 16.06 8.00 -38.07
N PHE A 400 17.07 7.68 -37.30
CA PHE A 400 18.31 7.10 -37.80
C PHE A 400 18.45 5.63 -37.36
N PHE A 401 17.40 5.05 -36.75
CA PHE A 401 17.39 3.72 -36.15
C PHE A 401 16.18 2.91 -36.64
N LYS A 402 16.38 1.60 -36.87
CA LYS A 402 15.44 0.73 -37.58
C LYS A 402 14.04 0.70 -36.94
N TYR A 403 13.96 0.65 -35.59
CA TYR A 403 12.73 0.32 -34.88
C TYR A 403 12.06 1.52 -34.17
N LYS A 404 12.70 2.71 -34.13
CA LYS A 404 12.11 3.90 -33.45
C LYS A 404 11.07 4.56 -34.33
N SER A 405 9.88 3.97 -34.42
CA SER A 405 8.85 4.20 -35.43
C SER A 405 7.71 5.16 -35.05
N MET A 406 7.72 5.71 -33.81
CA MET A 406 6.60 6.51 -33.26
C MET A 406 6.14 7.68 -34.16
N ALA A 407 7.04 8.30 -34.96
CA ALA A 407 6.70 9.40 -35.85
C ALA A 407 6.22 8.95 -37.25
N GLU A 408 6.26 7.66 -37.57
CA GLU A 408 5.83 7.13 -38.87
C GLU A 408 4.39 7.51 -39.23
N THR A 409 3.51 7.63 -38.22
CA THR A 409 2.11 8.03 -38.43
C THR A 409 1.96 9.37 -39.12
N TYR A 410 2.95 10.27 -39.00
CA TYR A 410 2.97 11.58 -39.63
C TYR A 410 3.84 11.64 -40.90
N ALA A 411 4.81 10.73 -41.04
CA ALA A 411 5.82 10.75 -42.08
C ALA A 411 5.56 9.75 -43.21
N ARG A 412 4.71 8.73 -42.99
CA ARG A 412 4.48 7.61 -43.92
C ARG A 412 3.00 7.36 -44.15
N ASP A 413 2.71 6.56 -45.18
CA ASP A 413 1.35 6.09 -45.51
C ASP A 413 1.09 4.65 -45.01
N ALA A 414 2.12 3.95 -44.55
CA ALA A 414 2.06 2.59 -44.02
C ALA A 414 3.24 2.32 -43.05
N MET A 415 3.15 1.23 -42.30
CA MET A 415 4.22 0.73 -41.43
C MET A 415 5.51 0.46 -42.20
N SER A 416 6.63 0.81 -41.62
CA SER A 416 7.92 0.28 -42.08
C SER A 416 8.06 -1.21 -41.72
N ASP A 417 9.03 -1.88 -42.40
CA ASP A 417 9.34 -3.27 -42.07
C ASP A 417 9.76 -3.46 -40.63
N GLY A 418 10.52 -2.49 -40.07
CA GLY A 418 10.92 -2.53 -38.66
C GLY A 418 9.74 -2.42 -37.69
N GLU A 419 8.78 -1.53 -37.98
CA GLU A 419 7.55 -1.41 -37.17
C GLU A 419 6.71 -2.67 -37.24
N ARG A 420 6.50 -3.21 -38.46
CA ARG A 420 5.75 -4.45 -38.65
C ARG A 420 6.38 -5.62 -37.93
N GLU A 421 7.71 -5.77 -38.04
CA GLU A 421 8.48 -6.82 -37.34
C GLU A 421 8.29 -6.79 -35.85
N GLN A 422 8.47 -5.61 -35.22
CA GLN A 422 8.38 -5.52 -33.77
C GLN A 422 6.93 -5.66 -33.25
N LEU A 423 5.94 -5.11 -33.93
CA LEU A 423 4.54 -5.27 -33.55
C LEU A 423 4.08 -6.72 -33.68
N GLN A 424 4.46 -7.41 -34.78
CA GLN A 424 4.14 -8.82 -34.93
C GLN A 424 4.74 -9.65 -33.80
N ALA A 425 6.00 -9.42 -33.44
CA ALA A 425 6.65 -10.12 -32.33
C ALA A 425 5.94 -9.89 -30.98
N LEU A 426 5.45 -8.66 -30.72
CA LEU A 426 4.67 -8.40 -29.51
C LEU A 426 3.34 -9.16 -29.50
N LEU A 427 2.63 -9.17 -30.63
CA LEU A 427 1.34 -9.85 -30.76
C LEU A 427 1.48 -11.36 -30.65
N ASP A 428 2.52 -11.93 -31.27
CA ASP A 428 2.83 -13.37 -31.18
C ASP A 428 3.12 -13.79 -29.72
N ASP A 429 3.92 -13.02 -29.00
CA ASP A 429 4.24 -13.31 -27.60
C ASP A 429 2.98 -13.19 -26.70
N TRP A 430 2.14 -12.17 -26.88
CA TRP A 430 0.89 -12.01 -26.13
C TRP A 430 -0.12 -13.12 -26.43
N TYR A 431 -0.25 -13.50 -27.70
CA TYR A 431 -1.13 -14.59 -28.10
C TYR A 431 -0.66 -15.91 -27.52
N ASN A 432 0.63 -16.22 -27.66
CA ASN A 432 1.21 -17.46 -27.12
C ASN A 432 1.04 -17.54 -25.59
N LEU A 433 1.27 -16.46 -24.86
CA LEU A 433 1.05 -16.39 -23.42
C LEU A 433 -0.41 -16.74 -23.07
N ALA A 434 -1.37 -16.06 -23.71
CA ALA A 434 -2.79 -16.30 -23.46
C ALA A 434 -3.20 -17.72 -23.85
N ARG A 435 -2.76 -18.19 -25.01
CA ARG A 435 -3.00 -19.55 -25.55
C ARG A 435 -2.54 -20.63 -24.60
N GLU A 436 -1.29 -20.54 -24.11
CA GLU A 436 -0.70 -21.54 -23.22
C GLU A 436 -1.39 -21.57 -21.86
N GLU A 437 -1.62 -20.39 -21.27
CA GLU A 437 -2.23 -20.28 -19.96
C GLU A 437 -3.72 -20.64 -19.95
N ILE A 438 -4.50 -20.22 -20.94
CA ILE A 438 -5.91 -20.59 -21.08
C ILE A 438 -6.02 -22.10 -21.35
N SER A 439 -5.23 -22.63 -22.27
CA SER A 439 -5.26 -24.07 -22.60
C SER A 439 -4.98 -24.93 -21.37
N LYS A 440 -3.98 -24.53 -20.59
CA LYS A 440 -3.64 -25.22 -19.35
C LYS A 440 -4.76 -25.17 -18.30
N ASP A 441 -5.32 -23.99 -18.06
CA ASP A 441 -6.30 -23.80 -16.98
C ASP A 441 -7.68 -24.37 -17.34
N ARG A 442 -8.04 -24.36 -18.62
CA ARG A 442 -9.30 -24.96 -19.14
C ARG A 442 -9.14 -26.39 -19.61
N SER A 443 -7.95 -27.01 -19.45
CA SER A 443 -7.65 -28.37 -19.94
C SER A 443 -7.93 -28.57 -21.42
N LEU A 444 -7.69 -27.52 -22.25
CA LEU A 444 -7.83 -27.57 -23.70
C LEU A 444 -6.48 -27.90 -24.35
N GLN A 445 -6.53 -28.58 -25.51
CA GLN A 445 -5.34 -28.69 -26.34
C GLN A 445 -5.08 -27.31 -27.01
N PRO A 446 -3.82 -26.83 -27.09
CA PRO A 446 -3.52 -25.55 -27.74
C PRO A 446 -4.09 -25.41 -29.17
N ALA A 447 -4.06 -26.47 -29.98
CA ALA A 447 -4.64 -26.47 -31.29
C ALA A 447 -6.18 -26.30 -31.29
N VAL A 448 -6.87 -26.82 -30.25
CA VAL A 448 -8.31 -26.58 -30.10
C VAL A 448 -8.56 -25.11 -29.76
N PHE A 449 -7.74 -24.50 -28.91
CA PHE A 449 -7.86 -23.08 -28.64
C PHE A 449 -7.65 -22.22 -29.90
N ASP A 450 -6.65 -22.57 -30.75
CA ASP A 450 -6.41 -21.87 -32.02
C ASP A 450 -7.65 -21.96 -32.91
N HIS A 451 -8.31 -23.12 -33.05
CA HIS A 451 -9.56 -23.25 -33.80
C HIS A 451 -10.70 -22.41 -33.20
N LEU A 452 -10.81 -22.29 -31.88
CA LEU A 452 -11.83 -21.45 -31.25
C LEU A 452 -11.62 -19.96 -31.57
N VAL A 453 -10.37 -19.52 -31.67
CA VAL A 453 -10.00 -18.14 -32.05
C VAL A 453 -10.25 -17.90 -33.54
N ASP A 454 -9.80 -18.79 -34.42
CA ASP A 454 -9.78 -18.55 -35.86
C ASP A 454 -11.14 -18.81 -36.52
N ASP A 455 -11.89 -19.82 -36.07
CA ASP A 455 -13.10 -20.27 -36.77
C ASP A 455 -14.40 -19.70 -36.14
N THR A 456 -14.48 -19.61 -34.79
CA THR A 456 -15.73 -19.20 -34.13
C THR A 456 -15.69 -17.76 -33.67
N THR A 457 -14.55 -17.32 -33.12
CA THR A 457 -14.24 -15.94 -32.69
C THR A 457 -15.13 -15.37 -31.59
N VAL A 458 -16.47 -15.47 -31.70
CA VAL A 458 -17.44 -14.95 -30.70
C VAL A 458 -18.41 -16.07 -30.32
N PHE A 459 -18.54 -16.31 -29.03
CA PHE A 459 -19.34 -17.40 -28.48
C PHE A 459 -20.55 -16.87 -27.75
N LEU A 460 -21.73 -17.36 -28.12
CA LEU A 460 -22.93 -17.24 -27.32
C LEU A 460 -22.83 -18.13 -26.07
N PRO A 461 -23.63 -17.89 -25.01
CA PRO A 461 -23.45 -18.60 -23.74
C PRO A 461 -23.46 -20.12 -23.84
N HIS A 462 -24.42 -20.69 -24.58
CA HIS A 462 -24.51 -22.15 -24.76
C HIS A 462 -23.37 -22.71 -25.63
N GLU A 463 -22.84 -21.94 -26.57
CA GLU A 463 -21.69 -22.32 -27.39
C GLU A 463 -20.42 -22.35 -26.51
N ALA A 464 -20.24 -21.32 -25.66
CA ALA A 464 -19.13 -21.26 -24.71
C ALA A 464 -19.16 -22.42 -23.71
N LEU A 465 -20.34 -22.80 -23.21
CA LEU A 465 -20.52 -23.95 -22.33
C LEU A 465 -20.17 -25.26 -23.03
N ASN A 466 -20.69 -25.46 -24.25
CA ASN A 466 -20.44 -26.67 -25.04
C ASN A 466 -18.96 -26.80 -25.47
N ALA A 467 -18.27 -25.68 -25.69
CA ALA A 467 -16.84 -25.64 -25.99
C ALA A 467 -15.93 -25.83 -24.78
N GLY A 468 -16.49 -25.92 -23.57
CA GLY A 468 -15.72 -26.06 -22.32
C GLY A 468 -15.02 -24.75 -21.90
N LEU A 469 -15.40 -23.62 -22.50
CA LEU A 469 -14.86 -22.31 -22.14
C LEU A 469 -15.37 -21.86 -20.77
N VAL A 470 -16.58 -22.27 -20.38
CA VAL A 470 -17.18 -21.98 -19.07
C VAL A 470 -17.81 -23.24 -18.48
N ASP A 471 -18.05 -23.25 -17.17
CA ASP A 471 -18.57 -24.40 -16.45
C ASP A 471 -20.08 -24.32 -16.22
N ARG A 472 -20.63 -23.09 -16.19
CA ARG A 472 -22.06 -22.87 -15.93
C ARG A 472 -22.56 -21.54 -16.52
N LEU A 473 -23.86 -21.53 -16.84
CA LEU A 473 -24.61 -20.32 -17.18
C LEU A 473 -25.48 -19.94 -15.98
N ALA A 474 -25.23 -18.79 -15.37
CA ALA A 474 -26.00 -18.28 -14.24
C ALA A 474 -25.80 -16.77 -14.06
N ARG A 475 -26.68 -16.14 -13.28
CA ARG A 475 -26.57 -14.74 -12.89
C ARG A 475 -25.68 -14.58 -11.67
N TRP A 476 -25.09 -13.39 -11.50
CA TRP A 476 -24.22 -13.12 -10.34
C TRP A 476 -24.90 -13.41 -9.00
N HIS A 477 -26.18 -13.09 -8.85
CA HIS A 477 -26.91 -13.32 -7.58
C HIS A 477 -27.16 -14.80 -7.27
N GLU A 478 -26.90 -15.71 -8.20
CA GLU A 478 -27.01 -17.17 -8.01
C GLU A 478 -25.68 -17.80 -7.56
N ILE A 479 -24.59 -17.02 -7.48
CA ILE A 479 -23.23 -17.51 -7.14
C ILE A 479 -23.20 -18.15 -5.76
N ASP A 480 -23.98 -17.64 -4.79
CA ASP A 480 -24.04 -18.19 -3.44
C ASP A 480 -24.56 -19.65 -3.48
N ALA A 481 -25.65 -19.90 -4.19
CA ALA A 481 -26.20 -21.25 -4.36
C ALA A 481 -25.24 -22.16 -5.14
N ILE A 482 -24.53 -21.65 -6.15
CA ILE A 482 -23.53 -22.43 -6.88
C ILE A 482 -22.38 -22.86 -5.97
N ILE A 483 -21.90 -21.98 -5.09
CA ILE A 483 -20.83 -22.31 -4.16
C ILE A 483 -21.33 -23.35 -3.13
N GLU A 484 -22.59 -23.25 -2.67
CA GLU A 484 -23.20 -24.29 -1.80
C GLU A 484 -23.22 -25.68 -2.46
N GLU A 485 -23.59 -25.72 -3.74
CA GLU A 485 -23.55 -26.96 -4.53
C GLU A 485 -22.11 -27.51 -4.63
N LEU A 486 -21.10 -26.65 -4.89
CA LEU A 486 -19.69 -27.02 -5.06
C LEU A 486 -19.05 -27.50 -3.76
N GLU A 487 -19.40 -26.89 -2.62
CA GLU A 487 -18.79 -27.23 -1.32
C GLU A 487 -19.58 -28.33 -0.57
N VAL A 488 -20.81 -28.61 -0.98
CA VAL A 488 -21.73 -29.57 -0.29
C VAL A 488 -21.86 -29.23 1.21
N ALA A 489 -21.72 -27.95 1.57
CA ALA A 489 -21.73 -27.44 2.94
C ALA A 489 -22.15 -25.98 2.97
N PRO A 490 -22.82 -25.54 4.05
CA PRO A 490 -23.12 -24.14 4.26
C PRO A 490 -21.85 -23.29 4.29
N HIS A 491 -21.87 -22.14 3.65
CA HIS A 491 -20.80 -21.15 3.66
C HIS A 491 -21.37 -19.74 3.84
N THR A 492 -20.50 -18.75 3.97
CA THR A 492 -20.88 -17.33 4.06
C THR A 492 -20.06 -16.51 3.09
N LEU A 493 -20.69 -15.76 2.22
CA LEU A 493 -20.02 -14.72 1.43
C LEU A 493 -19.72 -13.50 2.30
N ILE A 494 -18.47 -13.05 2.29
CA ILE A 494 -18.04 -11.87 3.03
C ILE A 494 -17.45 -10.83 2.07
N SER A 495 -17.88 -9.57 2.25
CA SER A 495 -17.32 -8.47 1.48
C SER A 495 -15.94 -8.05 2.01
N PRO A 496 -15.10 -7.38 1.18
CA PRO A 496 -13.82 -6.83 1.63
C PRO A 496 -13.94 -5.83 2.79
N THR A 497 -15.05 -5.11 2.87
CA THR A 497 -15.33 -4.13 3.93
C THR A 497 -15.63 -4.77 5.27
N SER A 498 -16.29 -5.92 5.25
CA SER A 498 -16.58 -6.72 6.46
C SER A 498 -15.48 -7.73 6.77
N TYR A 499 -14.47 -7.90 5.88
CA TYR A 499 -13.36 -8.79 6.13
C TYR A 499 -12.37 -8.18 7.13
N PRO A 500 -12.19 -8.80 8.32
CA PRO A 500 -11.46 -8.20 9.42
C PRO A 500 -10.00 -7.88 9.05
N ARG A 501 -9.54 -6.69 9.44
CA ARG A 501 -8.12 -6.37 9.40
C ARG A 501 -7.49 -6.74 10.75
N PRO A 502 -6.65 -7.77 10.85
CA PRO A 502 -6.02 -8.11 12.12
C PRO A 502 -5.14 -6.94 12.59
N MET A 503 -5.32 -6.55 13.88
CA MET A 503 -4.49 -5.55 14.51
C MET A 503 -3.06 -6.07 14.63
N ASN A 504 -2.09 -5.27 14.24
CA ASN A 504 -0.70 -5.61 14.48
C ASN A 504 -0.26 -5.06 15.83
N ARG A 505 -0.03 -5.94 16.80
CA ARG A 505 0.39 -5.59 18.17
C ARG A 505 1.88 -5.75 18.41
N ARG A 506 2.66 -5.95 17.36
CA ARG A 506 4.11 -6.11 17.48
C ARG A 506 4.76 -4.83 17.94
N TRP A 507 5.66 -4.93 18.91
CA TRP A 507 6.54 -3.85 19.35
C TRP A 507 7.69 -3.62 18.38
N GLY A 508 8.27 -2.42 18.45
CA GLY A 508 9.43 -2.03 17.69
C GLY A 508 9.09 -1.32 16.37
N ALA A 509 10.07 -0.58 15.85
CA ALA A 509 9.97 0.09 14.57
C ALA A 509 9.67 -0.93 13.46
N ARG A 510 8.76 -0.57 12.59
CA ARG A 510 8.41 -1.42 11.44
C ARG A 510 9.39 -1.18 10.32
N LYS A 511 9.91 -2.26 9.78
CA LYS A 511 10.67 -2.20 8.54
C LYS A 511 9.75 -1.81 7.39
N LYS A 512 10.24 -0.95 6.51
CA LYS A 512 9.43 -0.31 5.47
C LYS A 512 10.02 -0.58 4.10
N VAL A 513 9.19 -0.92 3.13
CA VAL A 513 9.51 -0.86 1.70
C VAL A 513 8.66 0.24 1.10
N ALA A 514 9.27 1.26 0.52
CA ALA A 514 8.56 2.31 -0.18
C ALA A 514 8.24 1.87 -1.61
N ILE A 515 7.02 2.11 -2.07
CA ILE A 515 6.68 2.00 -3.50
C ILE A 515 6.54 3.42 -4.05
N VAL A 516 7.41 3.76 -4.98
CA VAL A 516 7.39 5.04 -5.70
C VAL A 516 6.83 4.81 -7.09
N TYR A 517 5.88 5.62 -7.52
CA TYR A 517 5.19 5.47 -8.79
C TYR A 517 5.69 6.47 -9.83
N ALA A 518 6.29 5.98 -10.92
CA ALA A 518 6.69 6.75 -12.10
C ALA A 518 5.68 6.46 -13.24
N LEU A 519 4.58 7.24 -13.28
CA LEU A 519 3.44 6.96 -14.17
C LEU A 519 3.25 8.06 -15.21
N GLY A 520 3.08 7.65 -16.47
CA GLY A 520 2.79 8.54 -17.60
C GLY A 520 4.03 9.02 -18.35
N VAL A 521 3.85 10.02 -19.21
CA VAL A 521 4.91 10.55 -20.09
C VAL A 521 6.01 11.21 -19.26
N CYS A 522 7.27 10.96 -19.64
CA CYS A 522 8.43 11.60 -19.02
C CYS A 522 8.47 13.09 -19.36
N ALA A 523 8.01 13.93 -18.45
CA ALA A 523 8.01 15.37 -18.54
C ALA A 523 8.31 16.01 -17.18
N MET A 524 8.77 17.28 -17.17
CA MET A 524 9.20 17.97 -15.95
C MET A 524 8.06 18.18 -14.97
N ASP A 525 6.95 18.80 -15.44
CA ASP A 525 5.88 19.31 -14.59
C ASP A 525 4.50 18.74 -14.96
N THR A 526 4.46 17.76 -15.90
CA THR A 526 3.28 17.01 -16.31
C THR A 526 3.62 15.52 -16.40
N GLY A 527 2.65 14.65 -16.71
CA GLY A 527 2.89 13.22 -16.80
C GLY A 527 3.43 12.65 -15.50
N LEU A 528 4.69 12.14 -15.50
CA LEU A 528 5.32 11.61 -14.28
C LEU A 528 5.83 12.68 -13.29
N HIS A 529 5.78 13.99 -13.65
CA HIS A 529 6.23 15.11 -12.81
C HIS A 529 7.65 14.92 -12.26
N ALA A 530 8.66 14.91 -13.15
CA ALA A 530 10.03 14.49 -12.83
C ALA A 530 10.64 15.21 -11.61
N ARG A 531 10.38 16.52 -11.42
CA ARG A 531 10.88 17.28 -10.26
C ARG A 531 10.37 16.71 -8.95
N THR A 532 9.06 16.52 -8.85
CA THR A 532 8.42 15.93 -7.66
C THR A 532 8.85 14.47 -7.45
N LEU A 533 8.99 13.71 -8.53
CA LEU A 533 9.39 12.30 -8.45
C LEU A 533 10.83 12.14 -7.93
N VAL A 534 11.74 13.05 -8.28
CA VAL A 534 13.10 13.08 -7.72
C VAL A 534 13.09 13.28 -6.21
N ASP A 535 12.27 14.22 -5.72
CA ASP A 535 12.10 14.48 -4.29
C ASP A 535 11.45 13.29 -3.58
N ASP A 536 10.42 12.67 -4.19
CA ASP A 536 9.75 11.47 -3.68
C ASP A 536 10.71 10.27 -3.58
N ILE A 537 11.60 10.07 -4.57
CA ILE A 537 12.64 9.02 -4.53
C ILE A 537 13.63 9.30 -3.40
N ALA A 538 14.07 10.55 -3.21
CA ALA A 538 15.01 10.91 -2.15
C ALA A 538 14.39 10.67 -0.77
N GLU A 539 13.15 11.13 -0.53
CA GLU A 539 12.43 10.89 0.72
C GLU A 539 12.21 9.39 0.98
N ALA A 540 11.80 8.62 -0.04
CA ALA A 540 11.64 7.17 0.08
C ALA A 540 12.96 6.48 0.44
N CYS A 541 14.09 6.95 -0.12
CA CYS A 541 15.41 6.45 0.18
C CYS A 541 15.82 6.72 1.63
N ASP A 542 15.48 7.89 2.17
CA ASP A 542 15.79 8.26 3.56
C ASP A 542 14.92 7.49 4.56
N GLU A 543 13.62 7.36 4.30
CA GLU A 543 12.64 6.84 5.26
C GLU A 543 12.42 5.32 5.23
N ALA A 544 12.73 4.63 4.12
CA ALA A 544 12.50 3.22 3.97
C ALA A 544 13.79 2.38 4.04
N ASP A 545 13.65 1.08 4.27
CA ASP A 545 14.75 0.12 4.25
C ASP A 545 15.09 -0.36 2.83
N ALA A 546 14.12 -0.29 1.91
CA ALA A 546 14.28 -0.55 0.48
C ALA A 546 13.23 0.24 -0.32
N VAL A 547 13.50 0.45 -1.60
CA VAL A 547 12.60 1.16 -2.52
C VAL A 547 12.19 0.24 -3.66
N VAL A 548 10.91 0.24 -4.01
CA VAL A 548 10.40 -0.34 -5.25
C VAL A 548 9.91 0.80 -6.12
N LEU A 549 10.50 0.96 -7.30
CA LEU A 549 10.06 1.94 -8.29
C LEU A 549 9.11 1.26 -9.29
N ARG A 550 7.82 1.60 -9.24
CA ARG A 550 6.83 1.12 -10.21
C ARG A 550 6.83 2.06 -11.41
N VAL A 551 7.28 1.58 -12.57
CA VAL A 551 7.39 2.37 -13.81
C VAL A 551 6.31 1.92 -14.79
N ASP A 552 5.37 2.83 -15.11
CA ASP A 552 4.41 2.65 -16.21
C ASP A 552 4.43 3.92 -17.09
N SER A 553 5.39 3.93 -18.02
CA SER A 553 5.73 5.11 -18.82
C SER A 553 6.16 4.72 -20.24
N PRO A 554 5.56 5.31 -21.29
CA PRO A 554 6.01 5.13 -22.67
C PRO A 554 7.34 5.85 -22.99
N GLY A 555 7.89 6.58 -22.01
CA GLY A 555 9.00 7.51 -22.20
C GLY A 555 8.53 8.95 -22.42
N GLY A 556 9.36 9.75 -23.05
CA GLY A 556 9.13 11.18 -23.30
C GLY A 556 10.43 11.94 -23.48
N ASP A 557 10.55 13.11 -22.87
CA ASP A 557 11.74 13.96 -22.95
C ASP A 557 12.93 13.30 -22.23
N VAL A 558 14.12 13.48 -22.82
CA VAL A 558 15.38 12.93 -22.31
C VAL A 558 15.76 13.53 -20.95
N LEU A 559 15.62 14.86 -20.78
CA LEU A 559 16.06 15.55 -19.58
C LEU A 559 15.31 15.12 -18.32
N PRO A 560 13.97 15.09 -18.25
CA PRO A 560 13.25 14.57 -17.10
C PRO A 560 13.53 13.07 -16.84
N SER A 561 13.72 12.28 -17.90
CA SER A 561 14.06 10.86 -17.76
C SER A 561 15.43 10.67 -17.11
N ASP A 562 16.42 11.45 -17.52
CA ASP A 562 17.79 11.39 -17.00
C ASP A 562 17.87 11.89 -15.54
N LEU A 563 17.12 12.95 -15.19
CA LEU A 563 17.01 13.43 -13.81
C LEU A 563 16.48 12.35 -12.86
N VAL A 564 15.42 11.66 -13.26
CA VAL A 564 14.85 10.58 -12.45
C VAL A 564 15.81 9.39 -12.38
N ALA A 565 16.43 9.01 -13.50
CA ALA A 565 17.44 7.94 -13.53
C ALA A 565 18.63 8.23 -12.60
N ALA A 566 19.10 9.47 -12.55
CA ALA A 566 20.17 9.89 -11.64
C ALA A 566 19.75 9.80 -10.17
N ALA A 567 18.48 10.14 -9.84
CA ALA A 567 17.95 9.99 -8.48
C ALA A 567 17.86 8.51 -8.07
N VAL A 568 17.43 7.63 -8.98
CA VAL A 568 17.41 6.17 -8.79
C VAL A 568 18.82 5.64 -8.53
N GLN A 569 19.80 6.03 -9.35
CA GLN A 569 21.20 5.63 -9.20
C GLN A 569 21.79 6.10 -7.86
N LYS A 570 21.49 7.32 -7.45
CA LYS A 570 21.92 7.85 -6.15
C LYS A 570 21.33 7.07 -4.98
N CYS A 571 20.03 6.73 -5.04
CA CYS A 571 19.37 5.94 -4.02
C CYS A 571 19.93 4.51 -3.95
N ARG A 572 20.17 3.86 -5.10
CA ARG A 572 20.81 2.53 -5.19
C ARG A 572 22.15 2.48 -4.46
N GLY A 573 22.92 3.56 -4.47
CA GLY A 573 24.18 3.66 -3.72
C GLY A 573 24.04 3.62 -2.19
N GLN A 574 22.81 3.74 -1.67
CA GLN A 574 22.51 3.81 -0.24
C GLN A 574 21.63 2.64 0.23
N LYS A 575 20.62 2.27 -0.55
CA LYS A 575 19.63 1.26 -0.22
C LYS A 575 19.23 0.45 -1.45
N PRO A 576 18.72 -0.79 -1.29
CA PRO A 576 18.22 -1.57 -2.41
C PRO A 576 17.07 -0.83 -3.14
N VAL A 577 17.21 -0.71 -4.46
CA VAL A 577 16.18 -0.17 -5.35
C VAL A 577 15.80 -1.23 -6.38
N VAL A 578 14.57 -1.72 -6.33
CA VAL A 578 14.06 -2.69 -7.30
C VAL A 578 13.02 -2.02 -8.20
N VAL A 579 13.17 -2.18 -9.50
CA VAL A 579 12.20 -1.66 -10.47
C VAL A 579 11.14 -2.71 -10.79
N SER A 580 9.87 -2.32 -10.71
CA SER A 580 8.73 -3.09 -11.21
C SER A 580 8.16 -2.37 -12.41
N GLN A 581 8.32 -2.93 -13.60
CA GLN A 581 7.74 -2.37 -14.81
C GLN A 581 6.25 -2.69 -14.89
N GLY A 582 5.45 -1.69 -15.28
CA GLY A 582 4.02 -1.80 -15.53
C GLY A 582 3.72 -2.31 -16.93
N PHE A 583 2.62 -1.84 -17.52
CA PHE A 583 2.26 -2.24 -18.88
C PHE A 583 3.28 -1.76 -19.90
N VAL A 584 3.77 -0.52 -19.73
CA VAL A 584 4.81 0.05 -20.59
C VAL A 584 5.93 0.63 -19.74
N ALA A 585 7.17 0.25 -20.05
CA ALA A 585 8.37 0.87 -19.47
C ALA A 585 9.43 1.01 -20.58
N ALA A 586 9.14 1.91 -21.52
CA ALA A 586 9.88 2.01 -22.78
C ALA A 586 10.53 3.38 -22.95
N SER A 587 11.61 3.45 -23.75
CA SER A 587 12.31 4.71 -24.03
C SER A 587 12.78 5.40 -22.73
N GLY A 588 12.31 6.63 -22.43
CA GLY A 588 12.57 7.30 -21.15
C GLY A 588 12.12 6.48 -19.93
N GLY A 589 11.05 5.67 -20.05
CA GLY A 589 10.63 4.73 -19.01
C GLY A 589 11.66 3.62 -18.75
N TYR A 590 12.33 3.13 -19.78
CA TYR A 590 13.45 2.21 -19.61
C TYR A 590 14.70 2.92 -19.05
N MET A 591 14.95 4.17 -19.47
CA MET A 591 16.03 4.99 -18.90
C MET A 591 15.90 5.14 -17.39
N ILE A 592 14.70 5.39 -16.89
CA ILE A 592 14.39 5.43 -15.44
C ILE A 592 14.64 4.08 -14.78
N SER A 593 14.40 2.98 -15.49
CA SER A 593 14.49 1.61 -14.96
C SER A 593 15.91 1.05 -14.87
N MET A 594 16.81 1.47 -15.77
CA MET A 594 18.09 0.82 -16.05
C MET A 594 19.04 0.68 -14.85
N TYR A 595 18.94 1.57 -13.87
CA TYR A 595 19.79 1.56 -12.67
C TYR A 595 19.24 0.80 -11.48
N GLY A 596 18.10 0.12 -11.59
CA GLY A 596 17.60 -0.74 -10.52
C GLY A 596 18.56 -1.88 -10.18
N ASP A 597 18.62 -2.28 -8.90
CA ASP A 597 19.36 -3.48 -8.45
C ASP A 597 18.78 -4.78 -8.99
N ALA A 598 17.52 -4.74 -9.39
CA ALA A 598 16.83 -5.73 -10.18
C ALA A 598 15.66 -5.05 -10.90
N ILE A 599 15.39 -5.51 -12.11
CA ILE A 599 14.23 -5.09 -12.92
C ILE A 599 13.29 -6.30 -13.08
N VAL A 600 12.03 -6.10 -12.69
CA VAL A 600 10.97 -7.12 -12.77
C VAL A 600 9.91 -6.63 -13.75
N ALA A 601 9.47 -7.49 -14.66
CA ALA A 601 8.42 -7.20 -15.62
C ALA A 601 7.46 -8.39 -15.79
N ALA A 602 6.18 -8.12 -16.04
CA ALA A 602 5.24 -9.14 -16.47
C ALA A 602 5.61 -9.63 -17.89
N PRO A 603 5.27 -10.88 -18.26
CA PRO A 603 5.59 -11.40 -19.61
C PRO A 603 5.07 -10.52 -20.74
N ASN A 604 3.91 -9.91 -20.55
CA ASN A 604 3.21 -9.04 -21.50
C ASN A 604 3.52 -7.54 -21.35
N THR A 605 4.46 -7.15 -20.49
CA THR A 605 4.97 -5.77 -20.42
C THR A 605 5.67 -5.38 -21.73
N ILE A 606 5.50 -4.15 -22.17
CA ILE A 606 6.26 -3.55 -23.28
C ILE A 606 7.45 -2.78 -22.69
N THR A 607 8.67 -3.12 -23.08
CA THR A 607 9.87 -2.50 -22.55
C THR A 607 10.95 -2.24 -23.61
N GLY A 608 12.11 -1.70 -23.20
CA GLY A 608 13.18 -1.39 -24.12
C GLY A 608 12.96 -0.06 -24.84
N SER A 609 12.77 -0.09 -26.16
CA SER A 609 12.69 1.11 -27.02
C SER A 609 13.87 2.06 -26.82
N ILE A 610 15.09 1.49 -26.58
CA ILE A 610 16.33 2.24 -26.38
C ILE A 610 16.68 2.92 -27.69
N GLY A 611 16.34 4.23 -27.79
CA GLY A 611 16.48 4.97 -29.02
C GLY A 611 15.93 6.39 -28.89
N VAL A 612 16.37 7.28 -29.78
CA VAL A 612 15.99 8.68 -29.82
C VAL A 612 15.36 8.99 -31.18
N ILE A 613 14.31 9.78 -31.18
CA ILE A 613 13.61 10.26 -32.37
C ILE A 613 13.22 11.70 -32.18
N ALA A 614 13.16 12.46 -33.27
CA ALA A 614 12.54 13.76 -33.31
C ALA A 614 11.75 13.92 -34.61
N GLY A 615 10.84 14.90 -34.64
CA GLY A 615 10.06 15.27 -35.80
C GLY A 615 9.96 16.78 -35.91
N TRP A 616 9.80 17.27 -37.12
CA TRP A 616 9.64 18.68 -37.43
C TRP A 616 8.42 18.88 -38.33
N ALA A 617 7.37 19.49 -37.77
CA ALA A 617 6.22 19.93 -38.55
C ALA A 617 6.46 21.39 -38.99
N TYR A 618 6.09 21.73 -40.23
CA TYR A 618 6.26 23.06 -40.78
C TYR A 618 5.17 23.41 -41.79
N ASN A 619 4.97 24.71 -42.03
CA ASN A 619 4.08 25.18 -43.06
C ASN A 619 4.63 24.82 -44.46
N LYS A 620 3.84 24.06 -45.22
CA LYS A 620 4.14 23.68 -46.61
C LYS A 620 3.08 24.24 -47.58
N GLY A 621 2.30 25.22 -47.11
CA GLY A 621 1.22 25.88 -47.85
C GLY A 621 -0.12 25.97 -47.13
N LEU A 622 -0.22 25.53 -45.88
CA LEU A 622 -1.45 25.67 -45.07
C LEU A 622 -1.80 27.14 -44.87
N LYS A 623 -0.82 27.94 -44.50
CA LYS A 623 -0.98 29.38 -44.21
C LYS A 623 -1.57 30.12 -45.43
N GLU A 624 -1.03 29.84 -46.58
CA GLU A 624 -1.48 30.42 -47.84
C GLU A 624 -2.90 29.96 -48.23
N LYS A 625 -3.25 28.68 -47.97
CA LYS A 625 -4.59 28.15 -48.26
C LYS A 625 -5.67 28.81 -47.38
N ILE A 626 -5.35 29.19 -46.16
CA ILE A 626 -6.32 29.83 -45.25
C ILE A 626 -6.19 31.36 -45.23
N GLY A 627 -5.35 31.93 -46.09
CA GLY A 627 -5.21 33.38 -46.28
C GLY A 627 -4.47 34.10 -45.14
N LEU A 628 -3.59 33.40 -44.44
CA LEU A 628 -2.74 34.01 -43.36
C LEU A 628 -1.39 34.41 -43.95
N SER A 629 -0.84 35.49 -43.40
CA SER A 629 0.54 35.95 -43.64
C SER A 629 1.26 36.13 -42.32
N THR A 630 2.57 35.97 -42.32
CA THR A 630 3.45 36.29 -41.21
C THR A 630 4.56 37.16 -41.69
N ASP A 631 5.05 38.08 -40.82
CA ASP A 631 6.18 38.92 -41.07
C ASP A 631 7.03 38.99 -39.81
N HIS A 632 8.35 39.16 -39.92
CA HIS A 632 9.26 39.18 -38.78
C HIS A 632 10.50 40.01 -39.07
N VAL A 633 11.12 40.46 -38.00
CA VAL A 633 12.49 40.97 -37.99
C VAL A 633 13.33 40.08 -37.07
N GLN A 634 14.57 39.82 -37.46
CA GLN A 634 15.42 38.91 -36.68
C GLN A 634 16.84 39.42 -36.53
N VAL A 635 17.46 39.02 -35.43
CA VAL A 635 18.89 39.06 -35.19
C VAL A 635 19.39 37.65 -34.89
N GLY A 636 20.33 37.19 -35.69
CA GLY A 636 20.76 35.79 -35.70
C GLY A 636 20.17 34.98 -36.87
N ARG A 637 21.01 34.22 -37.57
CA ARG A 637 20.64 33.53 -38.83
C ARG A 637 19.50 32.54 -38.64
N HIS A 638 19.35 31.92 -37.46
CA HIS A 638 18.43 30.86 -37.19
C HIS A 638 17.31 31.23 -36.18
N ALA A 639 17.14 32.55 -35.93
CA ALA A 639 16.13 33.03 -34.98
C ALA A 639 14.69 32.76 -35.45
N ASP A 640 14.52 32.56 -36.73
CA ASP A 640 13.25 32.22 -37.38
C ASP A 640 12.83 30.75 -37.27
N LEU A 641 13.68 29.89 -36.73
CA LEU A 641 13.37 28.46 -36.60
C LEU A 641 12.01 28.16 -35.93
N PRO A 642 11.69 28.72 -34.75
CA PRO A 642 10.39 28.48 -34.11
C PRO A 642 9.30 29.41 -34.62
N PHE A 643 9.63 30.36 -35.51
CA PHE A 643 8.69 31.39 -35.96
C PHE A 643 7.77 30.85 -37.05
N GLY A 644 6.48 31.13 -36.92
CA GLY A 644 5.51 30.76 -37.90
C GLY A 644 4.05 31.03 -37.48
N MET A 645 3.13 30.31 -38.09
CA MET A 645 1.72 30.46 -37.83
C MET A 645 1.36 29.94 -36.43
N ALA A 646 0.87 30.83 -35.54
CA ALA A 646 0.32 30.42 -34.24
C ALA A 646 -1.20 30.45 -34.29
N LEU A 647 -1.83 29.35 -33.91
CA LEU A 647 -3.27 29.22 -33.71
C LEU A 647 -3.57 28.97 -32.23
N PRO A 648 -3.69 30.04 -31.42
CA PRO A 648 -3.77 29.92 -29.95
C PRO A 648 -4.98 29.12 -29.47
N LEU A 649 -6.10 29.11 -30.20
CA LEU A 649 -7.32 28.41 -29.86
C LEU A 649 -7.15 26.88 -29.84
N ILE A 650 -6.21 26.35 -30.59
CA ILE A 650 -5.93 24.90 -30.68
C ILE A 650 -4.50 24.56 -30.22
N GLY A 651 -3.77 25.56 -29.70
CA GLY A 651 -2.40 25.37 -29.22
C GLY A 651 -1.39 24.97 -30.30
N LEU A 652 -1.70 25.20 -31.57
CA LEU A 652 -0.82 24.88 -32.70
C LEU A 652 0.14 26.03 -32.97
N ASN A 653 1.43 25.74 -32.95
CA ASN A 653 2.47 26.60 -33.52
C ASN A 653 3.17 25.83 -34.65
N LEU A 654 3.07 26.36 -35.86
CA LEU A 654 3.61 25.74 -37.05
C LEU A 654 4.67 26.65 -37.67
N PRO A 655 5.96 26.28 -37.58
CA PRO A 655 7.05 27.03 -38.22
C PRO A 655 6.81 27.30 -39.69
N ASP A 656 7.18 28.45 -40.15
CA ASP A 656 6.91 28.90 -41.56
C ASP A 656 7.75 28.15 -42.59
N ARG A 657 8.87 27.55 -42.17
CA ARG A 657 9.77 26.85 -43.09
C ARG A 657 10.29 25.53 -42.50
N ASN A 658 10.74 24.73 -43.41
CA ASN A 658 11.52 23.58 -43.05
C ASN A 658 12.94 23.96 -42.66
N LEU A 659 13.65 23.03 -42.02
CA LEU A 659 15.07 23.20 -41.71
C LEU A 659 15.91 23.24 -42.97
N SER A 660 16.95 24.08 -42.95
CA SER A 660 18.01 24.08 -43.95
C SER A 660 18.87 22.79 -43.83
N ASN A 661 19.67 22.51 -44.85
CA ASN A 661 20.54 21.34 -44.85
C ASN A 661 21.55 21.32 -43.70
N ASP A 662 22.05 22.49 -43.29
CA ASP A 662 23.00 22.58 -42.17
C ASP A 662 22.30 22.39 -40.82
N GLU A 663 21.09 22.91 -40.66
CA GLU A 663 20.24 22.67 -39.50
C GLU A 663 19.87 21.18 -39.40
N LYS A 664 19.52 20.53 -40.50
CA LYS A 664 19.25 19.07 -40.54
C LYS A 664 20.47 18.25 -40.10
N LYS A 665 21.65 18.55 -40.60
CA LYS A 665 22.91 17.90 -40.16
C LYS A 665 23.16 18.10 -38.66
N ARG A 666 22.87 19.32 -38.15
CA ARG A 666 23.04 19.60 -36.73
C ARG A 666 22.04 18.77 -35.88
N MET A 667 20.79 18.66 -36.31
CA MET A 667 19.80 17.82 -35.63
C MET A 667 20.16 16.34 -35.66
N GLU A 668 20.64 15.82 -36.79
CA GLU A 668 21.16 14.46 -36.87
C GLU A 668 22.28 14.21 -35.87
N HIS A 669 23.25 15.12 -35.81
CA HIS A 669 24.35 15.04 -34.83
C HIS A 669 23.84 14.99 -33.38
N ILE A 670 22.87 15.86 -33.02
CA ILE A 670 22.27 15.90 -31.69
C ILE A 670 21.57 14.57 -31.38
N ILE A 671 20.75 14.04 -32.27
CA ILE A 671 20.00 12.79 -32.06
C ILE A 671 20.94 11.60 -31.91
N ARG A 672 21.98 11.52 -32.73
CA ARG A 672 22.98 10.46 -32.62
C ARG A 672 23.80 10.56 -31.33
N ALA A 673 24.13 11.76 -30.86
CA ALA A 673 24.81 11.96 -29.59
C ALA A 673 23.93 11.55 -28.40
N LEU A 674 22.67 11.95 -28.36
CA LEU A 674 21.71 11.55 -27.34
C LEU A 674 21.46 10.03 -27.33
N TYR A 675 21.44 9.40 -28.52
CA TYR A 675 21.33 7.95 -28.62
C TYR A 675 22.55 7.24 -28.06
N ALA A 676 23.74 7.68 -28.43
CA ALA A 676 24.99 7.10 -27.93
C ALA A 676 25.11 7.22 -26.41
N ASP A 677 24.70 8.36 -25.83
CA ASP A 677 24.63 8.56 -24.37
C ASP A 677 23.64 7.59 -23.73
N PHE A 678 22.46 7.42 -24.32
CA PHE A 678 21.45 6.49 -23.80
C PHE A 678 21.96 5.04 -23.82
N VAL A 679 22.54 4.58 -24.93
CA VAL A 679 23.13 3.23 -25.05
C VAL A 679 24.24 3.02 -24.02
N ALA A 680 25.14 4.00 -23.84
CA ALA A 680 26.23 3.93 -22.86
C ALA A 680 25.70 3.85 -21.41
N LYS A 681 24.68 4.63 -21.08
CA LYS A 681 24.04 4.59 -19.75
C LYS A 681 23.36 3.25 -19.50
N VAL A 682 22.64 2.69 -20.48
CA VAL A 682 22.05 1.36 -20.36
C VAL A 682 23.12 0.29 -20.21
N ALA A 683 24.18 0.33 -20.98
CA ALA A 683 25.32 -0.57 -20.87
C ALA A 683 25.89 -0.57 -19.45
N SER A 684 26.13 0.62 -18.89
CA SER A 684 26.57 0.77 -17.50
C SER A 684 25.56 0.27 -16.48
N GLY A 685 24.26 0.57 -16.67
CA GLY A 685 23.22 0.18 -15.73
C GLY A 685 22.93 -1.32 -15.70
N ARG A 686 23.16 -2.00 -16.84
CA ARG A 686 22.90 -3.44 -17.03
C ARG A 686 24.16 -4.32 -16.99
N ASP A 687 25.33 -3.72 -16.72
CA ASP A 687 26.63 -4.41 -16.71
C ASP A 687 26.90 -5.17 -18.03
N LYS A 688 26.66 -4.49 -19.15
CA LYS A 688 26.84 -4.98 -20.52
C LYS A 688 27.77 -4.07 -21.32
N SER A 689 28.34 -4.60 -22.40
CA SER A 689 29.07 -3.77 -23.35
C SER A 689 28.14 -2.90 -24.21
N ILE A 690 28.68 -1.82 -24.76
CA ILE A 690 27.95 -0.95 -25.69
C ILE A 690 27.46 -1.76 -26.91
N ASP A 691 28.28 -2.66 -27.45
CA ASP A 691 27.96 -3.47 -28.62
C ASP A 691 26.79 -4.46 -28.33
N GLU A 692 26.74 -5.06 -27.12
CA GLU A 692 25.62 -5.91 -26.71
C GLU A 692 24.33 -5.12 -26.62
N ILE A 693 24.38 -3.90 -26.09
CA ILE A 693 23.17 -3.04 -26.03
C ILE A 693 22.77 -2.56 -27.42
N GLU A 694 23.72 -2.15 -28.27
CA GLU A 694 23.45 -1.71 -29.64
C GLU A 694 22.71 -2.78 -30.44
N ALA A 695 23.09 -4.05 -30.27
CA ALA A 695 22.45 -5.19 -30.96
C ALA A 695 20.96 -5.37 -30.64
N ILE A 696 20.50 -4.94 -29.46
CA ILE A 696 19.12 -5.07 -28.98
C ILE A 696 18.39 -3.74 -28.86
N ALA A 697 19.06 -2.63 -29.14
CA ALA A 697 18.55 -1.26 -29.07
C ALA A 697 17.87 -0.80 -30.36
N GLN A 698 18.38 0.27 -30.97
CA GLN A 698 17.86 0.89 -32.19
C GLN A 698 16.37 1.26 -32.13
N GLY A 699 15.87 1.49 -30.90
CA GLY A 699 14.48 1.83 -30.65
C GLY A 699 13.52 0.65 -30.59
N ARG A 700 14.01 -0.61 -30.65
CA ARG A 700 13.17 -1.81 -30.62
C ARG A 700 12.45 -1.96 -29.30
N VAL A 701 11.15 -2.26 -29.34
CA VAL A 701 10.35 -2.67 -28.19
C VAL A 701 10.40 -4.19 -28.05
N TRP A 702 10.32 -4.64 -26.81
CA TRP A 702 10.35 -6.04 -26.42
C TRP A 702 9.24 -6.35 -25.43
N THR A 703 8.73 -7.58 -25.43
CA THR A 703 7.91 -8.07 -24.33
C THR A 703 8.77 -8.32 -23.09
N GLY A 704 8.16 -8.29 -21.90
CA GLY A 704 8.88 -8.64 -20.66
C GLY A 704 9.49 -10.05 -20.75
N GLN A 705 8.80 -10.99 -21.41
CA GLN A 705 9.30 -12.35 -21.66
C GLN A 705 10.63 -12.31 -22.42
N ARG A 706 10.68 -11.63 -23.57
CA ARG A 706 11.89 -11.50 -24.38
C ARG A 706 12.97 -10.67 -23.71
N ALA A 707 12.56 -9.65 -22.93
CA ALA A 707 13.48 -8.76 -22.24
C ALA A 707 14.32 -9.49 -21.18
N VAL A 708 13.80 -10.56 -20.57
CA VAL A 708 14.58 -11.44 -19.69
C VAL A 708 15.64 -12.22 -20.49
N GLU A 709 15.27 -12.76 -21.63
CA GLU A 709 16.18 -13.55 -22.48
C GLU A 709 17.39 -12.73 -22.95
N ILE A 710 17.19 -11.43 -23.25
CA ILE A 710 18.23 -10.52 -23.73
C ILE A 710 18.91 -9.70 -22.61
N GLY A 711 18.49 -9.88 -21.36
CA GLY A 711 19.10 -9.27 -20.18
C GLY A 711 18.74 -7.79 -19.93
N LEU A 712 17.65 -7.29 -20.54
CA LEU A 712 17.09 -5.98 -20.21
C LEU A 712 16.22 -6.01 -18.94
N VAL A 713 15.69 -7.17 -18.59
CA VAL A 713 14.92 -7.46 -17.39
C VAL A 713 15.58 -8.64 -16.66
N ASP A 714 15.57 -8.64 -15.33
CA ASP A 714 16.24 -9.67 -14.54
C ASP A 714 15.30 -10.84 -14.20
N ARG A 715 14.00 -10.57 -14.06
CA ARG A 715 13.03 -11.59 -13.64
C ARG A 715 11.62 -11.29 -14.14
N LEU A 716 10.91 -12.34 -14.56
CA LEU A 716 9.47 -12.27 -14.78
C LEU A 716 8.74 -12.18 -13.44
N GLY A 717 7.75 -11.32 -13.38
CA GLY A 717 6.89 -11.11 -12.21
C GLY A 717 6.20 -9.77 -12.21
N GLY A 718 5.39 -9.54 -11.18
CA GLY A 718 4.73 -8.28 -10.96
C GLY A 718 5.28 -7.51 -9.75
N LEU A 719 4.50 -6.55 -9.29
CA LEU A 719 4.85 -5.69 -8.17
C LEU A 719 5.17 -6.47 -6.87
N GLU A 720 4.45 -7.55 -6.61
CA GLU A 720 4.70 -8.39 -5.42
C GLU A 720 6.08 -9.05 -5.46
N ILE A 721 6.50 -9.54 -6.63
CA ILE A 721 7.83 -10.14 -6.81
C ILE A 721 8.92 -9.08 -6.60
N ALA A 722 8.73 -7.87 -7.13
CA ALA A 722 9.66 -6.75 -6.93
C ALA A 722 9.78 -6.38 -5.44
N ILE A 723 8.66 -6.32 -4.71
CA ILE A 723 8.65 -6.07 -3.25
C ILE A 723 9.41 -7.19 -2.51
N ASN A 724 9.24 -8.43 -2.90
CA ASN A 724 9.92 -9.56 -2.26
C ASN A 724 11.44 -9.53 -2.50
N ILE A 725 11.88 -9.20 -3.73
CA ILE A 725 13.31 -9.00 -4.04
C ILE A 725 13.89 -7.81 -3.25
N ALA A 726 13.14 -6.71 -3.14
CA ALA A 726 13.57 -5.55 -2.36
C ALA A 726 13.73 -5.90 -0.87
N LYS A 727 12.81 -6.69 -0.31
CA LYS A 727 12.93 -7.22 1.06
C LYS A 727 14.15 -8.11 1.22
N GLU A 728 14.35 -9.06 0.31
CA GLU A 728 15.48 -9.97 0.33
C GLU A 728 16.81 -9.21 0.32
N LYS A 729 16.96 -8.26 -0.62
CA LYS A 729 18.17 -7.42 -0.71
C LYS A 729 18.40 -6.54 0.52
N ALA A 730 17.36 -6.12 1.20
CA ALA A 730 17.43 -5.37 2.46
C ALA A 730 17.56 -6.26 3.71
N GLY A 731 17.66 -7.58 3.58
CA GLY A 731 17.68 -8.53 4.70
C GLY A 731 16.39 -8.55 5.51
N LEU A 732 15.25 -8.24 4.88
CA LEU A 732 13.93 -8.22 5.51
C LEU A 732 13.20 -9.55 5.27
N PRO A 733 12.33 -9.97 6.22
CA PRO A 733 11.50 -11.16 6.00
C PRO A 733 10.55 -10.98 4.82
N VAL A 734 10.47 -11.98 3.98
CA VAL A 734 9.63 -11.96 2.77
C VAL A 734 8.13 -12.06 3.09
N ASP A 735 7.78 -12.58 4.25
CA ASP A 735 6.46 -13.17 4.53
C ASP A 735 5.30 -12.24 4.89
N VAL A 736 5.42 -10.92 4.94
CA VAL A 736 4.25 -10.07 5.29
C VAL A 736 4.18 -8.78 4.51
N ASN A 737 3.10 -8.64 3.72
CA ASN A 737 2.74 -7.41 3.03
C ASN A 737 1.58 -6.71 3.77
N ARG A 738 1.84 -5.54 4.35
CA ARG A 738 0.81 -4.56 4.70
C ARG A 738 1.14 -3.25 4.01
N ALA A 739 0.26 -2.84 3.10
CA ALA A 739 0.31 -1.50 2.53
C ALA A 739 -0.35 -0.51 3.50
N ALA A 740 0.37 0.51 3.93
CA ALA A 740 -0.22 1.68 4.56
C ALA A 740 -0.18 2.83 3.53
N PRO A 741 -1.29 3.46 3.20
CA PRO A 741 -1.28 4.61 2.31
C PRO A 741 -0.57 5.78 2.98
N ILE A 742 0.39 6.39 2.30
CA ILE A 742 0.94 7.68 2.65
C ILE A 742 0.42 8.70 1.65
N SER A 743 -0.14 9.77 2.18
CA SER A 743 -0.57 11.00 1.53
C SER A 743 -1.10 10.89 0.08
N LEU A 744 -2.35 11.31 -0.11
CA LEU A 744 -3.07 11.38 -1.40
C LEU A 744 -2.42 12.28 -2.47
N MET A 745 -1.41 13.08 -2.12
CA MET A 745 -0.74 14.02 -3.03
C MET A 745 0.65 13.58 -3.46
N ARG A 746 1.23 12.53 -2.86
CA ARG A 746 2.59 12.05 -3.17
C ARG A 746 2.57 10.76 -3.97
N GLN A 747 3.59 10.58 -4.82
CA GLN A 747 3.75 9.37 -5.64
C GLN A 747 4.34 8.19 -4.85
N VAL A 748 4.34 8.27 -3.50
CA VAL A 748 4.95 7.28 -2.61
C VAL A 748 3.89 6.52 -1.83
N GLN A 749 3.98 5.21 -1.82
CA GLN A 749 3.22 4.31 -0.95
C GLN A 749 4.18 3.45 -0.14
N ILE A 750 4.06 3.47 1.19
CA ILE A 750 4.91 2.62 2.04
C ILE A 750 4.21 1.29 2.32
N VAL A 751 4.92 0.22 2.04
CA VAL A 751 4.54 -1.15 2.44
C VAL A 751 5.32 -1.49 3.69
N VAL A 752 4.60 -1.66 4.80
CA VAL A 752 5.22 -2.01 6.08
C VAL A 752 5.32 -3.52 6.19
N GLY A 753 6.53 -4.05 6.26
CA GLY A 753 6.78 -5.44 6.58
C GLY A 753 6.44 -5.72 8.04
N ALA A 754 5.55 -6.69 8.34
CA ALA A 754 5.44 -7.26 9.66
C ALA A 754 6.13 -8.63 9.65
N LEU A 755 7.03 -8.87 10.59
CA LEU A 755 7.55 -10.20 10.92
C LEU A 755 6.48 -10.96 11.72
N VAL A 756 6.27 -12.23 11.43
CA VAL A 756 5.53 -13.17 12.30
C VAL A 756 6.27 -13.35 13.62
#